data_82921ab0f5db1ed8f6b7774f2e1fbb68
#
_entry.id   82921ab0f5db1ed8f6b7774f2e1fbb68
#
_cell.length_a   1.000
_cell.length_b   1.000
_cell.length_c   1.000
_cell.angle_alpha   90.00
_cell.angle_beta   90.00
_cell.angle_gamma   90.00
#
_symmetry.space_group_name_H-M   'P 1'
#
loop_
_entity.id
_entity.type
_entity.pdbx_description
1 polymer ?
#
loop_
_entity_poly.entity_id
_entity_poly.type
_entity_poly.pdbx_seq_one_letter_code
_entity_poly.pdbx_strand_id
1 'polypeptide(L)'
;MSAKWPLFIPPFLLAVVVQFATFSTLTNTAAARNGTTADLLALLAIKSMIKDDPQGLLTSWNQSSTNFCQWQGVTCSLHHQRVTQLNLALTWRLDWVIRLSYNSFSDEIPPEIGRLFRLRQLRLHNNSFTGNIPATLTNCSNLQVLDLSLNNLVGKIPDGIGSLSMLSILALDDNILQGGIPPEIGSLFRLQALSLHNNSFKGNIPSTIMNCSSLQVLDLGYNNLVGKIPDGIGSLSMLSFLSLDGNILQGGVPPFIANLTLLDTLSLSYCQLGGSFPNLFHGLTNLRRLSLAGNNLIGTFLPSLYNCSSLEELRLFDNKLTGRLPKNLGSMMPHLVELWLSNNHIQGNLLSIPATLHVLNLGSNNLWGELPSLSNGSSALILDLSNNYFVGSVHNLVCSNGVNTIEFVDLGYNQLSGVIPECWEKWSSLKVLQLSCNNLSGEIPRTLGSVPLLQLLGMGGNKISGSLPSSLMNLSYLKILGLNKNNLVGIIPPWIGIKLTMLKILNLRSNNFYGNTPNQLCYLSHVQMLDLSHNNLSGNIPRCFNNFSVLSGKETNLEVRFSFNFGSIVYFVRDLLVMKGREDTYGSILGLVTLLDLSSNNLSGQIPSELTTLHNLQSLNLSRNQLTGGIPNKIGDMKSLESFDLSVNNLSGELPMSLSGLNFLSSFNVSYNNLTGRIPTGTQIQSFNESSFIGNKLCGVPLTNDCAHVDKPDTTSDQKEDGGSHKVDWGLIISIALGFIIGFWGIVVSLMLNRSWRITYFRLLRKLIKV
;
A
#
# COMPACT_ATOMS: atom_id res chain seq x y z
N MET A 1 5.47 -3.05 -1.85
CA MET A 1 4.02 -3.28 -2.01
C MET A 1 3.88 -4.22 -3.18
N SER A 2 3.67 -5.49 -2.90
CA SER A 2 3.70 -6.56 -3.91
C SER A 2 2.27 -6.83 -4.37
N ALA A 3 1.94 -6.39 -5.57
CA ALA A 3 0.79 -6.93 -6.26
C ALA A 3 1.17 -8.35 -6.70
N LYS A 4 0.68 -9.36 -6.01
CA LYS A 4 0.81 -10.76 -6.45
C LYS A 4 -0.03 -10.95 -7.71
N TRP A 5 0.63 -11.10 -8.83
CA TRP A 5 0.02 -11.60 -10.06
C TRP A 5 -0.23 -13.10 -9.89
N PRO A 6 -1.41 -13.65 -10.25
CA PRO A 6 -1.53 -15.08 -10.37
C PRO A 6 -0.69 -15.54 -11.56
N LEU A 7 0.28 -16.41 -11.31
CA LEU A 7 1.00 -17.17 -12.34
C LEU A 7 -0.02 -17.95 -13.17
N PHE A 8 -0.31 -17.48 -14.38
CA PHE A 8 -1.05 -18.25 -15.37
C PHE A 8 -0.09 -19.29 -15.96
N ILE A 9 -0.11 -20.49 -15.41
CA ILE A 9 0.54 -21.67 -15.99
C ILE A 9 -0.33 -22.14 -17.16
N PRO A 10 0.24 -22.44 -18.34
CA PRO A 10 -0.52 -22.99 -19.46
C PRO A 10 -1.31 -24.25 -19.07
N PRO A 11 -2.45 -24.55 -19.71
CA PRO A 11 -3.39 -25.61 -19.27
C PRO A 11 -2.81 -27.02 -19.17
N PHE A 12 -1.61 -27.26 -19.65
CA PHE A 12 -0.90 -28.55 -19.50
C PHE A 12 -0.39 -28.83 -18.06
N LEU A 13 -0.32 -27.81 -17.20
CA LEU A 13 0.09 -27.94 -15.79
C LEU A 13 -1.11 -27.97 -14.83
N LEU A 14 -2.30 -27.68 -15.30
CA LEU A 14 -3.52 -27.64 -14.43
C LEU A 14 -4.01 -29.03 -14.01
N ALA A 15 -3.62 -30.09 -14.70
CA ALA A 15 -4.08 -31.46 -14.41
C ALA A 15 -3.44 -32.09 -13.15
N VAL A 16 -2.41 -31.46 -12.55
CA VAL A 16 -1.72 -31.98 -11.35
C VAL A 16 -2.11 -31.22 -10.07
N VAL A 17 -2.72 -30.04 -10.18
CA VAL A 17 -3.02 -29.16 -9.04
C VAL A 17 -4.34 -29.49 -8.32
N VAL A 18 -5.26 -30.25 -8.93
CA VAL A 18 -6.62 -30.48 -8.38
C VAL A 18 -6.69 -31.56 -7.30
N GLN A 19 -5.63 -32.32 -7.04
CA GLN A 19 -5.69 -33.41 -6.04
C GLN A 19 -5.20 -33.08 -4.63
N PHE A 20 -4.74 -31.85 -4.33
CA PHE A 20 -4.18 -31.48 -3.01
C PHE A 20 -4.98 -30.43 -2.21
N ALA A 21 -6.15 -30.03 -2.67
CA ALA A 21 -6.98 -29.03 -1.96
C ALA A 21 -7.73 -29.57 -0.72
N THR A 22 -7.59 -30.84 -0.37
CA THR A 22 -8.33 -31.46 0.75
C THR A 22 -7.52 -31.72 2.01
N PHE A 23 -6.23 -31.32 2.07
CA PHE A 23 -5.41 -31.56 3.28
C PHE A 23 -5.10 -30.32 4.12
N SER A 24 -5.54 -29.13 3.71
CA SER A 24 -5.20 -27.87 4.43
C SER A 24 -6.19 -27.45 5.52
N THR A 25 -7.19 -28.25 5.87
CA THR A 25 -8.20 -27.86 6.88
C THR A 25 -8.04 -28.53 8.25
N LEU A 26 -6.94 -29.25 8.51
CA LEU A 26 -6.79 -29.98 9.79
C LEU A 26 -5.57 -29.60 10.66
N THR A 27 -4.86 -28.50 10.37
CA THR A 27 -3.70 -28.11 11.21
C THR A 27 -3.72 -26.67 11.70
N ASN A 28 -4.86 -26.14 12.05
CA ASN A 28 -4.97 -24.89 12.82
C ASN A 28 -5.34 -25.16 14.27
N THR A 29 -4.54 -25.96 14.97
CA THR A 29 -4.59 -26.02 16.44
C THR A 29 -3.19 -26.28 17.00
N ALA A 30 -2.68 -25.32 17.76
CA ALA A 30 -1.73 -25.40 18.90
C ALA A 30 -0.50 -26.35 18.87
N ALA A 31 -0.23 -27.11 17.81
CA ALA A 31 0.87 -28.11 17.76
C ALA A 31 2.13 -27.62 17.01
N ALA A 32 2.19 -26.39 16.54
CA ALA A 32 3.33 -25.85 15.78
C ALA A 32 4.56 -25.48 16.65
N ARG A 33 4.67 -26.02 17.87
CA ARG A 33 5.82 -25.74 18.77
C ARG A 33 6.88 -26.84 18.83
N ASN A 34 6.69 -27.99 18.21
CA ASN A 34 7.71 -29.03 18.17
C ASN A 34 8.16 -29.30 16.73
N GLY A 35 9.28 -28.73 16.34
CA GLY A 35 9.89 -28.90 15.01
C GLY A 35 10.17 -30.37 14.63
N THR A 36 10.32 -31.26 15.58
CA THR A 36 10.48 -32.73 15.38
C THR A 36 9.22 -33.38 14.78
N THR A 37 8.03 -32.88 15.11
CA THR A 37 6.77 -33.39 14.53
C THR A 37 6.63 -33.00 13.06
N ALA A 38 7.10 -31.79 12.69
CA ALA A 38 7.11 -31.34 11.31
C ALA A 38 8.07 -32.19 10.44
N ASP A 39 9.25 -32.50 10.94
CA ASP A 39 10.23 -33.34 10.23
C ASP A 39 9.70 -34.76 10.03
N LEU A 40 9.04 -35.33 11.03
CA LEU A 40 8.41 -36.65 10.94
C LEU A 40 7.34 -36.69 9.84
N LEU A 41 6.46 -35.69 9.81
CA LEU A 41 5.40 -35.58 8.81
C LEU A 41 5.99 -35.39 7.40
N ALA A 42 7.05 -34.59 7.27
CA ALA A 42 7.75 -34.39 6.01
C ALA A 42 8.42 -35.69 5.50
N LEU A 43 9.08 -36.45 6.37
CA LEU A 43 9.66 -37.74 6.01
C LEU A 43 8.60 -38.74 5.59
N LEU A 44 7.47 -38.81 6.28
CA LEU A 44 6.35 -39.68 5.92
C LEU A 44 5.70 -39.27 4.60
N ALA A 45 5.62 -37.95 4.33
CA ALA A 45 5.18 -37.43 3.03
C ALA A 45 6.14 -37.87 1.92
N ILE A 46 7.46 -37.77 2.13
CA ILE A 46 8.47 -38.29 1.19
C ILE A 46 8.26 -39.78 0.96
N LYS A 47 8.05 -40.56 2.01
CA LYS A 47 7.76 -41.99 1.88
C LYS A 47 6.55 -42.27 1.01
N SER A 48 5.46 -41.49 1.17
CA SER A 48 4.22 -41.68 0.41
C SER A 48 4.37 -41.37 -1.09
N MET A 49 5.37 -40.55 -1.46
CA MET A 49 5.68 -40.22 -2.85
C MET A 49 6.54 -41.27 -3.57
N ILE A 50 7.18 -42.15 -2.80
CA ILE A 50 8.05 -43.20 -3.33
C ILE A 50 7.19 -44.43 -3.59
N LYS A 51 6.88 -44.70 -4.87
CA LYS A 51 5.98 -45.80 -5.27
C LYS A 51 6.64 -47.17 -5.28
N ASP A 52 7.97 -47.25 -5.36
CA ASP A 52 8.72 -48.46 -5.47
C ASP A 52 9.95 -48.43 -4.55
N ASP A 53 10.02 -49.33 -3.59
CA ASP A 53 11.13 -49.54 -2.63
C ASP A 53 11.72 -50.94 -2.76
N PRO A 54 12.39 -51.24 -3.88
CA PRO A 54 12.82 -52.61 -4.20
C PRO A 54 13.88 -53.14 -3.24
N GLN A 55 14.49 -52.30 -2.41
CA GLN A 55 15.51 -52.71 -1.42
C GLN A 55 15.05 -52.58 0.03
N GLY A 56 13.81 -52.16 0.25
CA GLY A 56 13.22 -52.08 1.58
C GLY A 56 13.83 -50.99 2.49
N LEU A 57 14.47 -49.96 1.91
CA LEU A 57 15.11 -48.89 2.69
C LEU A 57 14.10 -48.07 3.51
N LEU A 58 12.88 -47.92 3.00
CA LEU A 58 11.81 -47.20 3.68
C LEU A 58 11.01 -48.09 4.65
N THR A 59 11.39 -49.35 4.83
CA THR A 59 10.74 -50.24 5.81
C THR A 59 10.95 -49.76 7.25
N SER A 60 12.11 -49.13 7.52
CA SER A 60 12.39 -48.47 8.81
C SER A 60 11.56 -47.21 9.06
N TRP A 61 10.96 -46.62 8.01
CA TRP A 61 10.16 -45.38 8.09
C TRP A 61 8.72 -45.71 8.49
N ASN A 62 8.47 -45.86 9.77
CA ASN A 62 7.18 -46.28 10.30
C ASN A 62 6.53 -45.20 11.14
N GLN A 63 5.22 -44.95 10.93
CA GLN A 63 4.44 -43.97 11.70
C GLN A 63 4.39 -44.26 13.21
N SER A 64 4.58 -45.51 13.62
CA SER A 64 4.60 -45.91 15.02
C SER A 64 5.94 -45.67 15.72
N SER A 65 7.00 -45.34 14.97
CA SER A 65 8.32 -45.01 15.53
C SER A 65 8.43 -43.53 15.78
N THR A 66 8.49 -43.14 17.06
CA THR A 66 8.67 -41.74 17.47
C THR A 66 10.08 -41.19 17.23
N ASN A 67 11.06 -42.06 16.87
CA ASN A 67 12.45 -41.67 16.64
C ASN A 67 12.85 -41.85 15.17
N PHE A 68 12.43 -40.89 14.32
CA PHE A 68 12.78 -40.88 12.89
C PHE A 68 14.28 -40.67 12.62
N CYS A 69 15.05 -40.22 13.61
CA CYS A 69 16.50 -40.09 13.49
C CYS A 69 17.24 -41.43 13.40
N GLN A 70 16.55 -42.53 13.68
CA GLN A 70 17.06 -43.90 13.49
C GLN A 70 16.63 -44.51 12.16
N TRP A 71 15.84 -43.80 11.37
CA TRP A 71 15.42 -44.32 10.07
C TRP A 71 16.59 -44.38 9.09
N GLN A 72 16.62 -45.43 8.29
CA GLN A 72 17.71 -45.62 7.33
C GLN A 72 17.75 -44.41 6.34
N GLY A 73 18.93 -43.82 6.21
CA GLY A 73 19.14 -42.65 5.37
C GLY A 73 18.81 -41.29 6.01
N VAL A 74 18.30 -41.27 7.24
CA VAL A 74 18.01 -40.02 7.98
C VAL A 74 19.11 -39.76 9.01
N THR A 75 19.67 -38.54 9.00
CA THR A 75 20.62 -38.07 10.01
C THR A 75 20.05 -36.82 10.69
N CYS A 76 20.09 -36.79 12.01
CA CYS A 76 19.59 -35.65 12.78
C CYS A 76 20.70 -34.91 13.52
N SER A 77 20.43 -33.66 13.87
CA SER A 77 21.24 -32.83 14.75
C SER A 77 21.32 -33.45 16.17
N LEU A 78 22.51 -33.49 16.76
CA LEU A 78 22.73 -34.00 18.11
C LEU A 78 22.02 -33.23 19.22
N HIS A 79 21.76 -31.93 18.99
CA HIS A 79 21.20 -31.02 20.01
C HIS A 79 19.69 -30.82 19.88
N HIS A 80 19.14 -30.92 18.68
CA HIS A 80 17.73 -30.54 18.43
C HIS A 80 16.86 -31.66 17.88
N GLN A 81 17.42 -32.85 17.60
CA GLN A 81 16.74 -33.99 16.96
C GLN A 81 15.97 -33.59 15.67
N ARG A 82 16.49 -32.61 14.93
CA ARG A 82 15.98 -32.17 13.64
C ARG A 82 16.75 -32.88 12.53
N VAL A 83 16.07 -33.20 11.44
CA VAL A 83 16.71 -33.76 10.25
C VAL A 83 17.72 -32.80 9.67
N THR A 84 18.99 -33.17 9.65
CA THR A 84 20.08 -32.42 9.08
C THR A 84 20.58 -32.97 7.76
N GLN A 85 20.29 -34.27 7.50
CA GLN A 85 20.70 -34.92 6.27
C GLN A 85 19.76 -36.05 5.92
N LEU A 86 19.37 -36.10 4.64
CA LEU A 86 18.60 -37.18 4.05
C LEU A 86 19.45 -37.87 2.95
N ASN A 87 19.94 -39.09 3.20
CA ASN A 87 20.80 -39.80 2.27
C ASN A 87 20.07 -41.00 1.66
N LEU A 88 19.38 -40.76 0.54
CA LEU A 88 18.70 -41.80 -0.23
C LEU A 88 19.53 -42.28 -1.45
N ALA A 89 20.83 -41.97 -1.51
CA ALA A 89 21.63 -42.00 -2.74
C ALA A 89 22.25 -43.38 -3.09
N LEU A 90 22.14 -44.41 -2.25
CA LEU A 90 23.00 -45.58 -2.42
C LEU A 90 22.50 -46.68 -3.34
N THR A 91 21.25 -46.70 -3.84
CA THR A 91 20.76 -47.92 -4.53
C THR A 91 19.61 -47.76 -5.53
N TRP A 92 19.22 -46.55 -5.98
CA TRP A 92 17.94 -46.36 -6.68
C TRP A 92 18.01 -46.29 -8.19
N ARG A 93 17.34 -47.19 -8.89
CA ARG A 93 16.79 -46.99 -10.24
C ARG A 93 15.44 -46.27 -10.15
N LEU A 94 15.38 -45.13 -9.54
CA LEU A 94 14.17 -44.31 -9.57
C LEU A 94 14.29 -43.24 -10.63
N ASP A 95 13.17 -42.83 -11.21
CA ASP A 95 13.07 -41.70 -12.12
C ASP A 95 13.52 -40.42 -11.41
N TRP A 96 14.75 -40.26 -11.21
CA TRP A 96 15.63 -39.17 -10.82
C TRP A 96 14.89 -37.82 -10.56
N VAL A 97 13.82 -37.82 -9.73
CA VAL A 97 12.93 -36.73 -9.44
C VAL A 97 12.82 -36.52 -7.95
N ILE A 98 13.21 -35.36 -7.46
CA ILE A 98 13.00 -34.90 -6.07
C ILE A 98 11.93 -33.79 -6.09
N ARG A 99 10.82 -34.02 -5.41
CA ARG A 99 9.71 -33.07 -5.26
C ARG A 99 9.37 -32.92 -3.78
N LEU A 100 9.79 -31.79 -3.20
CA LEU A 100 9.56 -31.44 -1.79
C LEU A 100 8.85 -30.08 -1.65
N SER A 101 8.17 -29.66 -2.70
CA SER A 101 7.47 -28.37 -2.73
C SER A 101 6.31 -28.31 -1.73
N TYR A 102 5.92 -27.08 -1.32
CA TYR A 102 4.82 -26.83 -0.38
C TYR A 102 5.00 -27.52 0.97
N ASN A 103 6.20 -27.39 1.56
CA ASN A 103 6.52 -27.87 2.89
C ASN A 103 7.11 -26.74 3.77
N SER A 104 7.62 -27.08 4.92
CA SER A 104 8.29 -26.16 5.85
C SER A 104 9.75 -26.52 6.07
N PHE A 105 10.41 -27.07 5.05
CA PHE A 105 11.84 -27.35 5.13
C PHE A 105 12.62 -26.05 5.30
N SER A 106 13.55 -26.07 6.24
CA SER A 106 14.46 -24.98 6.58
C SER A 106 15.90 -25.42 6.44
N ASP A 107 16.84 -24.56 6.78
CA ASP A 107 18.28 -24.75 6.65
C ASP A 107 18.77 -24.69 5.18
N GLU A 108 20.04 -25.05 4.94
CA GLU A 108 20.67 -24.97 3.63
C GLU A 108 20.36 -26.20 2.76
N ILE A 109 20.35 -26.01 1.43
CA ILE A 109 20.31 -27.13 0.49
C ILE A 109 21.66 -27.87 0.61
N PRO A 110 21.67 -29.19 0.93
CA PRO A 110 22.92 -29.90 1.16
C PRO A 110 23.78 -29.99 -0.11
N PRO A 111 25.09 -29.69 -0.04
CA PRO A 111 25.99 -29.79 -1.20
C PRO A 111 26.09 -31.21 -1.81
N GLU A 112 25.78 -32.22 -1.04
CA GLU A 112 25.74 -33.62 -1.45
C GLU A 112 24.74 -33.92 -2.56
N ILE A 113 23.76 -33.03 -2.76
CA ILE A 113 22.79 -33.11 -3.88
C ILE A 113 23.53 -33.18 -5.24
N GLY A 114 24.70 -32.55 -5.34
CA GLY A 114 25.55 -32.60 -6.53
C GLY A 114 26.14 -33.98 -6.85
N ARG A 115 26.04 -34.98 -5.93
CA ARG A 115 26.42 -36.36 -6.19
C ARG A 115 25.34 -37.13 -6.96
N LEU A 116 24.13 -36.53 -7.08
CA LEU A 116 23.00 -37.15 -7.80
C LEU A 116 23.09 -36.82 -9.31
N PHE A 117 24.17 -37.24 -9.96
CA PHE A 117 24.48 -36.91 -11.37
C PHE A 117 23.41 -37.39 -12.38
N ARG A 118 22.48 -38.27 -11.97
CA ARG A 118 21.35 -38.69 -12.80
C ARG A 118 20.06 -37.92 -12.50
N LEU A 119 20.03 -37.00 -11.55
CA LEU A 119 18.85 -36.20 -11.20
C LEU A 119 18.33 -35.43 -12.40
N ARG A 120 17.03 -35.58 -12.68
CA ARG A 120 16.35 -34.91 -13.80
C ARG A 120 15.48 -33.74 -13.33
N GLN A 121 14.86 -33.84 -12.14
CA GLN A 121 14.02 -32.80 -11.61
C GLN A 121 14.30 -32.61 -10.12
N LEU A 122 14.53 -31.36 -9.75
CA LEU A 122 14.64 -30.92 -8.36
C LEU A 122 13.63 -29.80 -8.16
N ARG A 123 12.59 -30.07 -7.37
CA ARG A 123 11.55 -29.11 -7.04
C ARG A 123 11.45 -28.95 -5.53
N LEU A 124 11.90 -27.79 -5.03
CA LEU A 124 11.93 -27.43 -3.60
C LEU A 124 11.12 -26.16 -3.33
N HIS A 125 10.31 -25.71 -4.27
CA HIS A 125 9.60 -24.44 -4.16
C HIS A 125 8.61 -24.40 -3.00
N ASN A 126 8.37 -23.19 -2.51
CA ASN A 126 7.46 -22.88 -1.39
C ASN A 126 7.85 -23.67 -0.12
N ASN A 127 9.07 -23.37 0.36
CA ASN A 127 9.64 -23.84 1.62
C ASN A 127 10.32 -22.66 2.35
N SER A 128 11.20 -22.95 3.30
CA SER A 128 11.98 -21.94 4.05
C SER A 128 13.49 -22.21 3.93
N PHE A 129 13.95 -22.80 2.82
CA PHE A 129 15.37 -23.03 2.59
C PHE A 129 16.17 -21.73 2.61
N THR A 130 17.33 -21.76 3.26
CA THR A 130 18.26 -20.64 3.45
C THR A 130 19.63 -20.94 2.82
N GLY A 131 20.59 -20.05 3.01
CA GLY A 131 21.96 -20.24 2.48
C GLY A 131 22.04 -20.10 0.96
N ASN A 132 23.15 -20.54 0.41
CA ASN A 132 23.44 -20.42 -1.02
C ASN A 132 22.92 -21.61 -1.82
N ILE A 133 22.67 -21.41 -3.12
CA ILE A 133 22.50 -22.52 -4.06
C ILE A 133 23.85 -23.25 -4.14
N PRO A 134 23.92 -24.56 -3.78
CA PRO A 134 25.19 -25.26 -3.78
C PRO A 134 25.85 -25.31 -5.17
N ALA A 135 27.10 -24.89 -5.30
CA ALA A 135 27.81 -24.97 -6.57
C ALA A 135 27.94 -26.41 -7.11
N THR A 136 27.93 -27.39 -6.23
CA THR A 136 27.97 -28.83 -6.60
C THR A 136 26.73 -29.27 -7.37
N LEU A 137 25.62 -28.53 -7.27
CA LEU A 137 24.39 -28.81 -8.05
C LEU A 137 24.65 -28.82 -9.56
N THR A 138 25.63 -28.05 -10.01
CA THR A 138 26.03 -27.99 -11.43
C THR A 138 26.63 -29.31 -11.96
N ASN A 139 26.96 -30.26 -11.07
CA ASN A 139 27.41 -31.61 -11.45
C ASN A 139 26.25 -32.51 -11.91
N CYS A 140 24.99 -32.12 -11.64
CA CYS A 140 23.80 -32.86 -12.04
C CYS A 140 23.50 -32.65 -13.53
N SER A 141 24.38 -33.11 -14.42
CA SER A 141 24.35 -32.82 -15.87
C SER A 141 23.06 -33.27 -16.60
N ASN A 142 22.28 -34.17 -15.99
CA ASN A 142 20.99 -34.64 -16.54
C ASN A 142 19.79 -33.79 -16.08
N LEU A 143 20.01 -32.74 -15.28
CA LEU A 143 18.94 -31.94 -14.70
C LEU A 143 18.17 -31.18 -15.80
N GLN A 144 16.86 -31.40 -15.83
CA GLN A 144 15.90 -30.79 -16.76
C GLN A 144 15.07 -29.71 -16.11
N VAL A 145 14.76 -29.85 -14.82
CA VAL A 145 13.96 -28.91 -14.05
C VAL A 145 14.67 -28.61 -12.73
N LEU A 146 14.95 -27.34 -12.52
CA LEU A 146 15.43 -26.80 -11.26
C LEU A 146 14.45 -25.71 -10.79
N ASP A 147 13.70 -26.03 -9.76
CA ASP A 147 12.68 -25.13 -9.20
C ASP A 147 12.92 -24.98 -7.69
N LEU A 148 13.51 -23.83 -7.32
CA LEU A 148 13.83 -23.43 -5.97
C LEU A 148 13.05 -22.17 -5.55
N SER A 149 12.00 -21.82 -6.29
CA SER A 149 11.24 -20.60 -6.07
C SER A 149 10.55 -20.54 -4.69
N LEU A 150 10.16 -19.36 -4.22
CA LEU A 150 9.47 -19.16 -2.95
C LEU A 150 10.23 -19.77 -1.76
N ASN A 151 11.47 -19.30 -1.54
CA ASN A 151 12.34 -19.67 -0.42
C ASN A 151 13.08 -18.47 0.15
N ASN A 152 14.03 -18.68 1.06
CA ASN A 152 14.88 -17.63 1.65
C ASN A 152 16.36 -17.77 1.23
N LEU A 153 16.59 -18.25 -0.01
CA LEU A 153 17.93 -18.46 -0.53
C LEU A 153 18.65 -17.12 -0.77
N VAL A 154 19.94 -17.10 -0.45
CA VAL A 154 20.84 -15.94 -0.59
C VAL A 154 21.99 -16.23 -1.54
N GLY A 155 22.89 -15.24 -1.73
CA GLY A 155 24.07 -15.39 -2.57
C GLY A 155 23.77 -15.27 -4.06
N LYS A 156 24.56 -15.93 -4.91
CA LYS A 156 24.45 -15.82 -6.38
C LYS A 156 24.05 -17.12 -7.05
N ILE A 157 23.60 -17.06 -8.29
CA ILE A 157 23.51 -18.24 -9.15
C ILE A 157 24.92 -18.76 -9.36
N PRO A 158 25.21 -20.07 -9.18
CA PRO A 158 26.52 -20.64 -9.42
C PRO A 158 27.02 -20.40 -10.84
N ASP A 159 28.27 -19.96 -10.99
CA ASP A 159 28.87 -19.65 -12.31
C ASP A 159 28.88 -20.88 -13.25
N GLY A 160 28.93 -22.10 -12.70
CA GLY A 160 28.85 -23.34 -13.46
C GLY A 160 27.47 -23.73 -13.98
N ILE A 161 26.43 -22.89 -13.80
CA ILE A 161 25.03 -23.22 -14.19
C ILE A 161 24.92 -23.61 -15.67
N GLY A 162 25.76 -23.03 -16.53
CA GLY A 162 25.80 -23.33 -17.96
C GLY A 162 26.17 -24.79 -18.33
N SER A 163 26.73 -25.57 -17.36
CA SER A 163 27.02 -27.01 -17.56
C SER A 163 25.76 -27.88 -17.60
N LEU A 164 24.64 -27.38 -17.09
CA LEU A 164 23.35 -28.08 -17.06
C LEU A 164 22.66 -28.07 -18.43
N SER A 165 23.32 -28.58 -19.46
CA SER A 165 22.89 -28.49 -20.87
C SER A 165 21.51 -29.11 -21.17
N MET A 166 20.99 -29.94 -20.28
CA MET A 166 19.67 -30.57 -20.40
C MET A 166 18.57 -29.73 -19.74
N LEU A 167 18.90 -28.63 -19.08
CA LEU A 167 17.95 -27.82 -18.32
C LEU A 167 16.94 -27.14 -19.26
N SER A 168 15.67 -27.37 -18.97
CA SER A 168 14.52 -26.76 -19.67
C SER A 168 13.78 -25.73 -18.80
N ILE A 169 13.83 -25.85 -17.49
CA ILE A 169 13.19 -24.92 -16.55
C ILE A 169 14.19 -24.56 -15.46
N LEU A 170 14.40 -23.26 -15.27
CA LEU A 170 15.14 -22.68 -14.16
C LEU A 170 14.23 -21.64 -13.47
N ALA A 171 13.67 -22.01 -12.32
CA ALA A 171 12.82 -21.16 -11.50
C ALA A 171 13.50 -20.90 -10.14
N LEU A 172 13.85 -19.64 -9.90
CA LEU A 172 14.51 -19.13 -8.68
C LEU A 172 13.78 -17.94 -8.10
N ASP A 173 12.57 -17.67 -8.58
CA ASP A 173 11.76 -16.51 -8.20
C ASP A 173 11.41 -16.50 -6.70
N ASP A 174 11.08 -15.31 -6.18
CA ASP A 174 10.73 -15.11 -4.77
C ASP A 174 11.78 -15.65 -3.78
N ASN A 175 13.03 -15.14 -3.90
CA ASN A 175 14.15 -15.43 -3.01
C ASN A 175 14.92 -14.13 -2.65
N ILE A 176 16.07 -14.25 -2.00
CA ILE A 176 16.95 -13.13 -1.63
C ILE A 176 18.28 -13.22 -2.39
N LEU A 177 18.24 -13.82 -3.57
CA LEU A 177 19.43 -13.99 -4.41
C LEU A 177 19.95 -12.66 -4.92
N GLN A 178 21.26 -12.56 -5.08
CA GLN A 178 21.96 -11.31 -5.43
C GLN A 178 23.10 -11.57 -6.43
N GLY A 179 23.82 -10.51 -6.78
CA GLY A 179 24.90 -10.59 -7.79
C GLY A 179 24.37 -10.34 -9.19
N GLY A 180 25.16 -10.66 -10.20
CA GLY A 180 24.76 -10.57 -11.60
C GLY A 180 24.12 -11.87 -12.09
N ILE A 181 23.32 -11.78 -13.16
CA ILE A 181 22.90 -12.97 -13.91
C ILE A 181 24.12 -13.49 -14.66
N PRO A 182 24.56 -14.74 -14.42
CA PRO A 182 25.78 -15.27 -15.06
C PRO A 182 25.59 -15.42 -16.57
N PRO A 183 26.55 -14.95 -17.41
CA PRO A 183 26.44 -15.06 -18.87
C PRO A 183 26.44 -16.51 -19.35
N GLU A 184 26.90 -17.45 -18.55
CA GLU A 184 26.89 -18.89 -18.80
C GLU A 184 25.48 -19.47 -18.96
N ILE A 185 24.42 -18.75 -18.51
CA ILE A 185 23.01 -19.12 -18.79
C ILE A 185 22.78 -19.23 -20.31
N GLY A 186 23.47 -18.43 -21.12
CA GLY A 186 23.40 -18.51 -22.57
C GLY A 186 23.85 -19.85 -23.18
N SER A 187 24.47 -20.75 -22.41
CA SER A 187 24.81 -22.11 -22.84
C SER A 187 23.67 -23.11 -22.67
N LEU A 188 22.55 -22.69 -22.06
CA LEU A 188 21.39 -23.54 -21.82
C LEU A 188 20.43 -23.53 -23.03
N PHE A 189 20.85 -24.08 -24.16
CA PHE A 189 20.10 -24.02 -25.42
C PHE A 189 18.72 -24.71 -25.39
N ARG A 190 18.45 -25.55 -24.39
CA ARG A 190 17.16 -26.22 -24.18
C ARG A 190 16.25 -25.50 -23.21
N LEU A 191 16.69 -24.38 -22.66
CA LEU A 191 15.92 -23.63 -21.67
C LEU A 191 14.65 -23.05 -22.31
N GLN A 192 13.51 -23.43 -21.75
CA GLN A 192 12.18 -22.99 -22.15
C GLN A 192 11.61 -21.94 -21.18
N ALA A 193 11.96 -22.04 -19.90
CA ALA A 193 11.52 -21.08 -18.88
C ALA A 193 12.69 -20.66 -17.98
N LEU A 194 12.87 -19.35 -17.89
CA LEU A 194 13.78 -18.70 -16.94
C LEU A 194 12.97 -17.71 -16.08
N SER A 195 12.81 -18.03 -14.81
CA SER A 195 12.15 -17.16 -13.82
C SER A 195 13.12 -16.81 -12.70
N LEU A 196 13.47 -15.51 -12.60
CA LEU A 196 14.33 -14.92 -11.55
C LEU A 196 13.60 -13.78 -10.82
N HIS A 197 12.29 -13.70 -10.99
CA HIS A 197 11.43 -12.65 -10.45
C HIS A 197 11.60 -12.47 -8.93
N ASN A 198 11.42 -11.24 -8.46
CA ASN A 198 11.44 -10.88 -7.04
C ASN A 198 12.67 -11.42 -6.28
N ASN A 199 13.84 -10.88 -6.68
CA ASN A 199 15.14 -11.14 -6.08
C ASN A 199 15.94 -9.83 -5.95
N SER A 200 17.25 -9.93 -5.71
CA SER A 200 18.16 -8.77 -5.60
C SER A 200 19.26 -8.78 -6.67
N PHE A 201 18.99 -9.37 -7.85
CA PHE A 201 19.96 -9.41 -8.95
C PHE A 201 20.31 -8.01 -9.44
N LYS A 202 21.58 -7.82 -9.83
CA LYS A 202 22.18 -6.53 -10.23
C LYS A 202 22.95 -6.66 -11.56
N GLY A 203 23.36 -5.52 -12.09
CA GLY A 203 24.11 -5.47 -13.34
C GLY A 203 23.21 -5.55 -14.56
N ASN A 204 23.79 -5.76 -15.71
CA ASN A 204 23.06 -5.79 -16.98
C ASN A 204 22.41 -7.15 -17.22
N ILE A 205 21.36 -7.19 -18.02
CA ILE A 205 20.84 -8.42 -18.61
C ILE A 205 21.88 -8.95 -19.58
N PRO A 206 22.46 -10.15 -19.37
CA PRO A 206 23.48 -10.67 -20.27
C PRO A 206 22.95 -10.90 -21.68
N SER A 207 23.63 -10.38 -22.71
CA SER A 207 23.23 -10.61 -24.11
C SER A 207 23.30 -12.08 -24.52
N THR A 208 24.04 -12.90 -23.79
CA THR A 208 24.14 -14.35 -24.04
C THR A 208 22.82 -15.10 -23.79
N ILE A 209 21.88 -14.55 -22.98
CA ILE A 209 20.54 -15.14 -22.82
C ILE A 209 19.84 -15.31 -24.17
N MET A 210 20.16 -14.45 -25.14
CA MET A 210 19.59 -14.50 -26.51
C MET A 210 19.99 -15.77 -27.30
N ASN A 211 20.98 -16.51 -26.80
CA ASN A 211 21.34 -17.83 -27.36
C ASN A 211 20.37 -18.95 -26.99
N CYS A 212 19.53 -18.73 -25.94
CA CYS A 212 18.51 -19.68 -25.50
C CYS A 212 17.31 -19.68 -26.45
N SER A 213 17.50 -20.13 -27.70
CA SER A 213 16.51 -20.04 -28.79
C SER A 213 15.18 -20.79 -28.52
N SER A 214 15.15 -21.72 -27.54
CA SER A 214 13.96 -22.46 -27.11
C SER A 214 13.14 -21.73 -26.07
N LEU A 215 13.56 -20.53 -25.62
CA LEU A 215 12.96 -19.82 -24.49
C LEU A 215 11.54 -19.33 -24.84
N GLN A 216 10.57 -19.73 -24.01
CA GLN A 216 9.16 -19.39 -24.12
C GLN A 216 8.75 -18.40 -23.02
N VAL A 217 9.37 -18.51 -21.83
CA VAL A 217 9.10 -17.65 -20.67
C VAL A 217 10.40 -17.03 -20.17
N LEU A 218 10.45 -15.71 -20.13
CA LEU A 218 11.54 -14.93 -19.53
C LEU A 218 10.95 -13.95 -18.52
N ASP A 219 11.13 -14.27 -17.24
CA ASP A 219 10.71 -13.39 -16.13
C ASP A 219 11.92 -12.99 -15.28
N LEU A 220 12.32 -11.72 -15.40
CA LEU A 220 13.38 -11.09 -14.64
C LEU A 220 12.84 -9.93 -13.77
N GLY A 221 11.55 -9.88 -13.58
CA GLY A 221 10.86 -8.79 -12.90
C GLY A 221 11.29 -8.60 -11.44
N TYR A 222 11.07 -7.41 -10.90
CA TYR A 222 11.32 -7.03 -9.51
C TYR A 222 12.71 -7.41 -9.02
N ASN A 223 13.72 -6.82 -9.69
CA ASN A 223 15.14 -6.94 -9.37
C ASN A 223 15.81 -5.56 -9.36
N ASN A 224 17.14 -5.54 -9.25
CA ASN A 224 17.95 -4.31 -9.33
C ASN A 224 18.79 -4.29 -10.62
N LEU A 225 18.26 -4.87 -11.71
CA LEU A 225 18.95 -4.91 -13.01
C LEU A 225 19.04 -3.49 -13.59
N VAL A 226 20.16 -3.21 -14.27
CA VAL A 226 20.47 -1.91 -14.86
C VAL A 226 20.81 -2.05 -16.35
N GLY A 227 21.06 -0.92 -17.01
CA GLY A 227 21.45 -0.89 -18.42
C GLY A 227 20.25 -1.01 -19.37
N LYS A 228 20.49 -1.37 -20.62
CA LYS A 228 19.46 -1.48 -21.65
C LYS A 228 18.93 -2.91 -21.77
N ILE A 229 17.70 -3.04 -22.27
CA ILE A 229 17.21 -4.32 -22.78
C ILE A 229 18.08 -4.67 -24.00
N PRO A 230 18.70 -5.86 -24.06
CA PRO A 230 19.58 -6.23 -25.17
C PRO A 230 18.84 -6.23 -26.51
N ASP A 231 19.46 -5.64 -27.55
CA ASP A 231 18.86 -5.56 -28.90
C ASP A 231 18.57 -6.95 -29.52
N GLY A 232 19.35 -7.96 -29.11
CA GLY A 232 19.15 -9.35 -29.54
C GLY A 232 17.85 -10.00 -29.02
N ILE A 233 17.04 -9.35 -28.18
CA ILE A 233 15.80 -9.92 -27.61
C ILE A 233 14.88 -10.48 -28.69
N GLY A 234 14.85 -9.86 -29.90
CA GLY A 234 14.05 -10.29 -31.02
C GLY A 234 14.47 -11.64 -31.66
N SER A 235 15.60 -12.22 -31.25
CA SER A 235 16.01 -13.57 -31.69
C SER A 235 15.31 -14.71 -30.96
N LEU A 236 14.66 -14.40 -29.79
CA LEU A 236 13.91 -15.37 -28.99
C LEU A 236 12.51 -15.63 -29.60
N SER A 237 12.47 -16.13 -30.84
CA SER A 237 11.24 -16.27 -31.62
C SER A 237 10.15 -17.14 -31.02
N MET A 238 10.49 -18.02 -30.05
CA MET A 238 9.56 -18.87 -29.32
C MET A 238 8.96 -18.18 -28.07
N LEU A 239 9.39 -16.95 -27.76
CA LEU A 239 8.99 -16.26 -26.52
C LEU A 239 7.52 -15.87 -26.57
N SER A 240 6.76 -16.35 -25.57
CA SER A 240 5.35 -16.04 -25.37
C SER A 240 5.11 -15.13 -24.17
N PHE A 241 6.02 -15.14 -23.20
CA PHE A 241 5.95 -14.33 -21.99
C PHE A 241 7.27 -13.61 -21.73
N LEU A 242 7.23 -12.29 -21.64
CA LEU A 242 8.37 -11.45 -21.28
C LEU A 242 7.98 -10.47 -20.16
N SER A 243 8.60 -10.61 -19.00
CA SER A 243 8.49 -9.65 -17.90
C SER A 243 9.86 -9.19 -17.42
N LEU A 244 10.04 -7.86 -17.36
CA LEU A 244 11.21 -7.18 -16.82
C LEU A 244 10.80 -6.14 -15.74
N ASP A 245 9.58 -6.19 -15.27
CA ASP A 245 8.97 -5.21 -14.36
C ASP A 245 9.85 -4.85 -13.17
N GLY A 246 9.76 -3.62 -12.68
CA GLY A 246 10.38 -3.23 -11.41
C GLY A 246 11.90 -3.28 -11.40
N ASN A 247 12.56 -2.97 -12.53
CA ASN A 247 14.01 -2.86 -12.67
C ASN A 247 14.45 -1.40 -12.89
N ILE A 248 15.75 -1.15 -13.02
CA ILE A 248 16.33 0.18 -13.23
C ILE A 248 16.96 0.24 -14.64
N LEU A 249 16.13 -0.05 -15.65
CA LEU A 249 16.60 -0.11 -17.02
C LEU A 249 16.73 1.30 -17.63
N GLN A 250 17.50 1.39 -18.69
CA GLN A 250 17.77 2.65 -19.40
C GLN A 250 17.35 2.56 -20.88
N GLY A 251 17.10 3.71 -21.49
CA GLY A 251 16.70 3.78 -22.89
C GLY A 251 15.21 3.59 -23.09
N GLY A 252 14.82 3.15 -24.27
CA GLY A 252 13.42 2.90 -24.65
C GLY A 252 13.14 1.41 -24.84
N VAL A 253 11.92 1.11 -25.27
CA VAL A 253 11.51 -0.24 -25.68
C VAL A 253 12.22 -0.58 -26.99
N PRO A 254 13.01 -1.68 -27.07
CA PRO A 254 13.76 -2.01 -28.26
C PRO A 254 12.84 -2.32 -29.46
N PRO A 255 13.11 -1.82 -30.66
CA PRO A 255 12.28 -2.08 -31.84
C PRO A 255 12.23 -3.56 -32.25
N PHE A 256 13.24 -4.33 -31.88
CA PHE A 256 13.33 -5.78 -32.16
C PHE A 256 12.29 -6.64 -31.42
N ILE A 257 11.60 -6.10 -30.41
CA ILE A 257 10.44 -6.77 -29.79
C ILE A 257 9.35 -7.10 -30.83
N ALA A 258 9.24 -6.32 -31.92
CA ALA A 258 8.33 -6.61 -33.02
C ALA A 258 8.53 -7.99 -33.65
N ASN A 259 9.69 -8.60 -33.51
CA ASN A 259 10.01 -9.92 -34.06
C ASN A 259 9.44 -11.08 -33.21
N LEU A 260 8.97 -10.79 -32.00
CA LEU A 260 8.44 -11.79 -31.08
C LEU A 260 6.95 -12.09 -31.39
N THR A 261 6.67 -12.64 -32.54
CA THR A 261 5.30 -12.83 -33.06
C THR A 261 4.44 -13.79 -32.26
N LEU A 262 5.03 -14.66 -31.42
CA LEU A 262 4.31 -15.55 -30.48
C LEU A 262 4.02 -14.91 -29.14
N LEU A 263 4.42 -13.65 -28.91
CA LEU A 263 4.29 -13.00 -27.62
C LEU A 263 2.80 -12.79 -27.25
N ASP A 264 2.39 -13.39 -26.13
CA ASP A 264 1.08 -13.24 -25.48
C ASP A 264 1.09 -12.13 -24.42
N THR A 265 2.18 -12.07 -23.66
CA THR A 265 2.33 -11.14 -22.55
C THR A 265 3.66 -10.40 -22.61
N LEU A 266 3.58 -9.07 -22.60
CA LEU A 266 4.72 -8.17 -22.46
C LEU A 266 4.53 -7.26 -21.26
N SER A 267 5.40 -7.36 -20.27
CA SER A 267 5.40 -6.49 -19.09
C SER A 267 6.78 -5.86 -18.86
N LEU A 268 6.82 -4.52 -18.97
CA LEU A 268 8.00 -3.67 -18.76
C LEU A 268 7.67 -2.51 -17.83
N SER A 269 6.77 -2.73 -16.85
CA SER A 269 6.30 -1.68 -15.96
C SER A 269 7.36 -1.32 -14.93
N TYR A 270 7.38 -0.06 -14.51
CA TYR A 270 8.30 0.44 -13.47
C TYR A 270 9.78 0.19 -13.77
N CYS A 271 10.15 0.29 -15.06
CA CYS A 271 11.51 0.04 -15.53
C CYS A 271 12.34 1.32 -15.76
N GLN A 272 11.78 2.49 -15.53
CA GLN A 272 12.39 3.81 -15.84
C GLN A 272 12.64 4.03 -17.34
N LEU A 273 11.96 3.28 -18.22
CA LEU A 273 12.06 3.44 -19.66
C LEU A 273 11.56 4.81 -20.11
N GLY A 274 12.21 5.40 -21.10
CA GLY A 274 11.87 6.71 -21.65
C GLY A 274 11.77 6.71 -23.17
N GLY A 275 11.63 7.92 -23.75
CA GLY A 275 11.50 8.12 -25.18
C GLY A 275 10.08 7.98 -25.70
N SER A 276 9.92 8.02 -27.02
CA SER A 276 8.60 7.93 -27.65
C SER A 276 8.00 6.54 -27.49
N PHE A 277 6.67 6.48 -27.33
CA PHE A 277 5.94 5.21 -27.36
C PHE A 277 6.27 4.49 -28.69
N PRO A 278 6.69 3.22 -28.64
CA PRO A 278 7.23 2.56 -29.81
C PRO A 278 6.15 2.21 -30.85
N ASN A 279 6.43 2.49 -32.10
CA ASN A 279 5.54 2.13 -33.23
C ASN A 279 5.88 0.73 -33.75
N LEU A 280 5.80 -0.30 -32.91
CA LEU A 280 6.25 -1.65 -33.24
C LEU A 280 5.25 -2.77 -32.90
N PHE A 281 4.18 -2.46 -32.17
CA PHE A 281 3.24 -3.48 -31.71
C PHE A 281 2.30 -4.01 -32.82
N HIS A 282 2.22 -3.34 -33.95
CA HIS A 282 1.32 -3.73 -35.07
C HIS A 282 1.55 -5.14 -35.65
N GLY A 283 2.73 -5.75 -35.41
CA GLY A 283 3.04 -7.13 -35.78
C GLY A 283 2.72 -8.18 -34.73
N LEU A 284 2.40 -7.77 -33.51
CA LEU A 284 2.18 -8.68 -32.39
C LEU A 284 0.69 -9.06 -32.25
N THR A 285 0.19 -9.80 -33.25
CA THR A 285 -1.24 -10.16 -33.33
C THR A 285 -1.70 -11.11 -32.20
N ASN A 286 -0.78 -11.85 -31.57
CA ASN A 286 -1.07 -12.75 -30.44
C ASN A 286 -1.05 -12.04 -29.09
N LEU A 287 -0.67 -10.76 -29.04
CA LEU A 287 -0.50 -10.02 -27.78
C LEU A 287 -1.86 -9.80 -27.11
N ARG A 288 -2.03 -10.42 -25.93
CA ARG A 288 -3.22 -10.30 -25.10
C ARG A 288 -3.01 -9.33 -23.93
N ARG A 289 -1.80 -9.28 -23.38
CA ARG A 289 -1.48 -8.42 -22.23
C ARG A 289 -0.28 -7.54 -22.50
N LEU A 290 -0.47 -6.23 -22.44
CA LEU A 290 0.59 -5.24 -22.56
C LEU A 290 0.62 -4.34 -21.34
N SER A 291 1.71 -4.35 -20.61
CA SER A 291 1.95 -3.47 -19.47
C SER A 291 3.28 -2.71 -19.62
N LEU A 292 3.18 -1.37 -19.73
CA LEU A 292 4.30 -0.42 -19.76
C LEU A 292 4.11 0.68 -18.70
N ALA A 293 3.36 0.39 -17.65
CA ALA A 293 3.01 1.36 -16.62
C ALA A 293 4.22 1.86 -15.82
N GLY A 294 4.13 3.02 -15.21
CA GLY A 294 5.17 3.53 -14.31
C GLY A 294 6.51 3.82 -14.99
N ASN A 295 6.48 4.35 -16.21
CA ASN A 295 7.66 4.67 -17.01
C ASN A 295 7.71 6.18 -17.35
N ASN A 296 8.64 6.59 -18.22
CA ASN A 296 8.76 7.95 -18.71
C ASN A 296 8.44 8.06 -20.23
N LEU A 297 7.52 7.23 -20.71
CA LEU A 297 7.15 7.18 -22.13
C LEU A 297 6.34 8.42 -22.52
N ILE A 298 6.63 8.97 -23.72
CA ILE A 298 5.98 10.15 -24.29
C ILE A 298 5.32 9.80 -25.65
N GLY A 299 4.53 10.73 -26.19
CA GLY A 299 3.91 10.60 -27.51
C GLY A 299 2.60 9.82 -27.50
N THR A 300 2.16 9.43 -28.69
CA THR A 300 0.86 8.76 -28.89
C THR A 300 1.02 7.25 -28.99
N PHE A 301 0.11 6.51 -28.34
CA PHE A 301 0.19 5.04 -28.27
C PHE A 301 -0.78 4.31 -29.20
N LEU A 302 -1.93 4.91 -29.52
CA LEU A 302 -3.00 4.23 -30.26
C LEU A 302 -2.61 3.72 -31.65
N PRO A 303 -1.92 4.50 -32.50
CA PRO A 303 -1.59 4.03 -33.85
C PRO A 303 -0.78 2.72 -33.87
N SER A 304 0.06 2.53 -32.86
CA SER A 304 0.88 1.33 -32.72
C SER A 304 0.08 0.08 -32.34
N LEU A 305 -1.07 0.25 -31.68
CA LEU A 305 -1.87 -0.83 -31.13
C LEU A 305 -3.08 -1.24 -31.99
N TYR A 306 -3.35 -0.54 -33.11
CA TYR A 306 -4.54 -0.79 -33.93
C TYR A 306 -4.67 -2.22 -34.46
N ASN A 307 -3.56 -2.92 -34.67
CA ASN A 307 -3.55 -4.28 -35.18
C ASN A 307 -3.44 -5.36 -34.08
N CYS A 308 -3.35 -4.98 -32.83
CA CYS A 308 -3.34 -5.90 -31.69
C CYS A 308 -4.77 -6.38 -31.40
N SER A 309 -5.36 -7.13 -32.33
CA SER A 309 -6.77 -7.55 -32.28
C SER A 309 -7.07 -8.49 -31.10
N SER A 310 -6.06 -9.19 -30.58
CA SER A 310 -6.22 -10.12 -29.44
C SER A 310 -6.07 -9.43 -28.09
N LEU A 311 -5.86 -8.11 -28.03
CA LEU A 311 -5.53 -7.40 -26.78
C LEU A 311 -6.72 -7.40 -25.81
N GLU A 312 -6.49 -7.98 -24.62
CA GLU A 312 -7.45 -8.09 -23.54
C GLU A 312 -7.12 -7.12 -22.41
N GLU A 313 -5.84 -6.88 -22.15
CA GLU A 313 -5.36 -6.05 -21.06
C GLU A 313 -4.31 -5.04 -21.56
N LEU A 314 -4.59 -3.75 -21.32
CA LEU A 314 -3.69 -2.65 -21.66
C LEU A 314 -3.44 -1.78 -20.42
N ARG A 315 -2.19 -1.77 -19.93
CA ARG A 315 -1.75 -0.99 -18.78
C ARG A 315 -0.63 -0.04 -19.15
N LEU A 316 -0.95 1.24 -19.28
CA LEU A 316 -0.03 2.33 -19.64
C LEU A 316 -0.06 3.49 -18.63
N PHE A 317 -0.64 3.28 -17.45
CA PHE A 317 -0.76 4.31 -16.42
C PHE A 317 0.62 4.79 -15.92
N ASP A 318 0.67 5.97 -15.29
CA ASP A 318 1.90 6.59 -14.77
C ASP A 318 2.98 6.76 -15.85
N ASN A 319 2.61 7.45 -16.95
CA ASN A 319 3.50 7.83 -18.03
C ASN A 319 3.30 9.31 -18.44
N LYS A 320 3.84 9.73 -19.56
CA LYS A 320 3.65 11.07 -20.14
C LYS A 320 3.04 10.99 -21.53
N LEU A 321 2.17 9.99 -21.73
CA LEU A 321 1.53 9.73 -23.01
C LEU A 321 0.53 10.81 -23.37
N THR A 322 0.44 11.12 -24.65
CA THR A 322 -0.46 12.11 -25.23
C THR A 322 -1.36 11.46 -26.31
N GLY A 323 -2.18 12.24 -26.94
CA GLY A 323 -3.07 11.80 -28.02
C GLY A 323 -4.53 11.81 -27.61
N ARG A 324 -5.40 11.40 -28.52
CA ARG A 324 -6.85 11.38 -28.28
C ARG A 324 -7.39 9.97 -28.26
N LEU A 325 -8.23 9.67 -27.27
CA LEU A 325 -8.99 8.44 -27.28
C LEU A 325 -10.00 8.46 -28.45
N PRO A 326 -10.17 7.33 -29.13
CA PRO A 326 -11.17 7.21 -30.21
C PRO A 326 -12.57 7.30 -29.59
N LYS A 327 -13.49 7.90 -30.31
CA LYS A 327 -14.89 7.99 -29.90
C LYS A 327 -15.55 6.61 -29.72
N ASN A 328 -15.09 5.63 -30.50
CA ASN A 328 -15.58 4.25 -30.49
C ASN A 328 -14.44 3.28 -30.19
N LEU A 329 -14.07 3.18 -28.93
CA LEU A 329 -13.00 2.31 -28.44
C LEU A 329 -13.27 0.83 -28.70
N GLY A 330 -14.54 0.38 -28.55
CA GLY A 330 -14.91 -1.03 -28.68
C GLY A 330 -14.77 -1.58 -30.10
N SER A 331 -14.88 -0.74 -31.16
CA SER A 331 -14.67 -1.21 -32.53
C SER A 331 -13.18 -1.39 -32.86
N MET A 332 -12.31 -0.70 -32.16
CA MET A 332 -10.87 -0.77 -32.40
C MET A 332 -10.17 -1.88 -31.59
N MET A 333 -10.70 -2.17 -30.40
CA MET A 333 -10.17 -3.19 -29.48
C MET A 333 -11.34 -4.05 -28.95
N PRO A 334 -11.89 -4.97 -29.79
CA PRO A 334 -13.13 -5.66 -29.48
C PRO A 334 -13.02 -6.68 -28.32
N HIS A 335 -11.81 -7.14 -28.03
CA HIS A 335 -11.53 -8.11 -26.96
C HIS A 335 -11.02 -7.45 -25.67
N LEU A 336 -10.92 -6.12 -25.62
CA LEU A 336 -10.37 -5.41 -24.46
C LEU A 336 -11.28 -5.56 -23.25
N VAL A 337 -10.70 -6.08 -22.17
CA VAL A 337 -11.34 -6.32 -20.86
C VAL A 337 -10.86 -5.30 -19.82
N GLU A 338 -9.58 -4.93 -19.87
CA GLU A 338 -8.97 -3.97 -18.95
C GLU A 338 -8.24 -2.86 -19.68
N LEU A 339 -8.57 -1.62 -19.32
CA LEU A 339 -7.90 -0.43 -19.82
C LEU A 339 -7.46 0.48 -18.65
N TRP A 340 -6.16 0.56 -18.44
CA TRP A 340 -5.54 1.36 -17.39
C TRP A 340 -4.64 2.43 -18.03
N LEU A 341 -5.11 3.68 -18.08
CA LEU A 341 -4.42 4.82 -18.69
C LEU A 341 -4.26 6.00 -17.74
N SER A 342 -4.51 5.80 -16.44
CA SER A 342 -4.45 6.91 -15.47
C SER A 342 -3.06 7.57 -15.41
N ASN A 343 -3.02 8.82 -14.92
CA ASN A 343 -1.80 9.61 -14.79
C ASN A 343 -1.01 9.72 -16.10
N ASN A 344 -1.65 10.32 -17.11
CA ASN A 344 -1.07 10.63 -18.42
C ASN A 344 -1.55 12.03 -18.89
N HIS A 345 -1.32 12.38 -20.14
CA HIS A 345 -1.79 13.63 -20.78
C HIS A 345 -2.77 13.33 -21.92
N ILE A 346 -3.55 12.27 -21.82
CA ILE A 346 -4.47 11.80 -22.85
C ILE A 346 -5.67 12.73 -22.91
N GLN A 347 -6.11 13.02 -24.13
CA GLN A 347 -7.19 13.92 -24.44
C GLN A 347 -8.35 13.19 -25.13
N GLY A 348 -9.47 13.87 -25.29
CA GLY A 348 -10.59 13.39 -26.09
C GLY A 348 -11.90 13.37 -25.34
N ASN A 349 -12.93 12.95 -26.05
CA ASN A 349 -14.27 12.77 -25.54
C ASN A 349 -14.70 11.32 -25.81
N LEU A 350 -14.89 10.55 -24.78
CA LEU A 350 -15.36 9.16 -24.85
C LEU A 350 -16.91 9.16 -24.83
N LEU A 351 -17.55 8.67 -25.90
CA LEU A 351 -18.99 8.70 -26.01
C LEU A 351 -19.68 7.50 -25.31
N SER A 352 -19.06 6.34 -25.36
CA SER A 352 -19.61 5.13 -24.74
C SER A 352 -18.54 4.21 -24.20
N ILE A 353 -18.87 3.46 -23.15
CA ILE A 353 -18.02 2.42 -22.57
C ILE A 353 -18.41 1.08 -23.22
N PRO A 354 -17.46 0.36 -23.87
CA PRO A 354 -17.72 -0.95 -24.46
C PRO A 354 -18.25 -1.96 -23.44
N ALA A 355 -19.16 -2.83 -23.88
CA ALA A 355 -19.74 -3.84 -22.99
C ALA A 355 -18.74 -4.87 -22.47
N THR A 356 -17.64 -5.11 -23.19
CA THR A 356 -16.57 -6.05 -22.84
C THR A 356 -15.66 -5.57 -21.70
N LEU A 357 -15.59 -4.25 -21.46
CA LEU A 357 -14.71 -3.70 -20.44
C LEU A 357 -15.20 -3.99 -19.02
N HIS A 358 -14.37 -4.69 -18.24
CA HIS A 358 -14.53 -4.87 -16.80
C HIS A 358 -13.89 -3.72 -16.01
N VAL A 359 -12.75 -3.22 -16.51
CA VAL A 359 -12.02 -2.11 -15.87
C VAL A 359 -11.74 -1.01 -16.88
N LEU A 360 -12.20 0.19 -16.54
CA LEU A 360 -11.85 1.43 -17.24
C LEU A 360 -11.28 2.42 -16.24
N ASN A 361 -9.95 2.58 -16.25
CA ASN A 361 -9.25 3.58 -15.44
C ASN A 361 -8.58 4.61 -16.33
N LEU A 362 -9.18 5.81 -16.40
CA LEU A 362 -8.73 6.97 -17.15
C LEU A 362 -8.44 8.16 -16.23
N GLY A 363 -8.35 7.94 -14.92
CA GLY A 363 -8.14 8.99 -13.93
C GLY A 363 -6.87 9.81 -14.19
N SER A 364 -6.89 11.08 -13.82
CA SER A 364 -5.73 11.98 -13.96
C SER A 364 -5.21 12.10 -15.40
N ASN A 365 -6.08 12.58 -16.28
CA ASN A 365 -5.79 12.87 -17.69
C ASN A 365 -6.38 14.24 -18.11
N ASN A 366 -6.41 14.51 -19.41
CA ASN A 366 -6.95 15.73 -19.99
C ASN A 366 -8.22 15.46 -20.83
N LEU A 367 -9.06 14.52 -20.38
CA LEU A 367 -10.31 14.15 -21.05
C LEU A 367 -11.39 15.21 -20.79
N TRP A 368 -12.27 15.43 -21.75
CA TRP A 368 -13.30 16.49 -21.70
C TRP A 368 -14.60 16.02 -22.35
N GLY A 369 -15.65 16.80 -22.21
CA GLY A 369 -16.98 16.52 -22.71
C GLY A 369 -17.90 15.96 -21.66
N GLU A 370 -19.04 15.39 -22.04
CA GLU A 370 -19.96 14.73 -21.13
C GLU A 370 -19.45 13.35 -20.73
N LEU A 371 -19.98 12.81 -19.61
CA LEU A 371 -19.67 11.46 -19.19
C LEU A 371 -20.15 10.43 -20.23
N PRO A 372 -19.36 9.39 -20.50
CA PRO A 372 -19.74 8.34 -21.44
C PRO A 372 -20.93 7.56 -20.92
N SER A 373 -21.79 7.09 -21.83
CA SER A 373 -22.85 6.14 -21.49
C SER A 373 -22.33 4.72 -21.38
N LEU A 374 -22.98 3.90 -20.55
CA LEU A 374 -22.74 2.46 -20.52
C LEU A 374 -23.47 1.78 -21.66
N SER A 375 -22.79 0.89 -22.37
CA SER A 375 -23.41 0.05 -23.37
C SER A 375 -24.38 -0.97 -22.73
N ASN A 376 -25.44 -1.33 -23.39
CA ASN A 376 -26.35 -2.38 -22.92
C ASN A 376 -25.60 -3.69 -22.70
N GLY A 377 -25.84 -4.34 -21.56
CA GLY A 377 -25.14 -5.56 -21.18
C GLY A 377 -23.70 -5.34 -20.71
N SER A 378 -23.35 -4.12 -20.28
CA SER A 378 -22.02 -3.82 -19.73
C SER A 378 -21.69 -4.73 -18.56
N SER A 379 -20.47 -5.29 -18.59
CA SER A 379 -19.87 -6.09 -17.51
C SER A 379 -18.89 -5.28 -16.67
N ALA A 380 -18.94 -3.95 -16.75
CA ALA A 380 -18.04 -3.06 -16.01
C ALA A 380 -18.13 -3.31 -14.50
N LEU A 381 -16.96 -3.39 -13.85
CA LEU A 381 -16.81 -3.55 -12.41
C LEU A 381 -16.15 -2.30 -11.80
N ILE A 382 -15.22 -1.68 -12.53
CA ILE A 382 -14.42 -0.54 -12.07
C ILE A 382 -14.46 0.56 -13.14
N LEU A 383 -14.87 1.75 -12.71
CA LEU A 383 -14.89 2.95 -13.52
C LEU A 383 -14.22 4.10 -12.77
N ASP A 384 -13.03 4.48 -13.20
CA ASP A 384 -12.29 5.64 -12.69
C ASP A 384 -12.11 6.66 -13.83
N LEU A 385 -12.82 7.78 -13.73
CA LEU A 385 -12.72 8.94 -14.63
C LEU A 385 -12.31 10.19 -13.85
N SER A 386 -11.79 10.04 -12.64
CA SER A 386 -11.42 11.13 -11.73
C SER A 386 -10.33 12.04 -12.31
N ASN A 387 -10.28 13.24 -11.79
CA ASN A 387 -9.24 14.23 -12.12
C ASN A 387 -9.06 14.42 -13.63
N ASN A 388 -10.15 14.85 -14.27
CA ASN A 388 -10.25 15.18 -15.69
C ASN A 388 -11.04 16.49 -15.88
N TYR A 389 -11.50 16.77 -17.09
CA TYR A 389 -12.29 17.96 -17.43
C TYR A 389 -13.70 17.61 -17.89
N PHE A 390 -14.29 16.51 -17.39
CA PHE A 390 -15.67 16.14 -17.74
C PHE A 390 -16.67 17.15 -17.20
N VAL A 391 -17.67 17.47 -18.04
CA VAL A 391 -18.74 18.46 -17.77
C VAL A 391 -20.12 17.81 -17.85
N GLY A 392 -21.17 18.55 -17.53
CA GLY A 392 -22.55 18.10 -17.65
C GLY A 392 -23.03 17.26 -16.48
N SER A 393 -24.10 16.52 -16.70
CA SER A 393 -24.80 15.78 -15.65
C SER A 393 -24.33 14.34 -15.52
N VAL A 394 -24.37 13.80 -14.31
CA VAL A 394 -24.13 12.36 -14.04
C VAL A 394 -25.32 11.48 -14.47
N HIS A 395 -26.42 12.06 -14.92
CA HIS A 395 -27.68 11.36 -15.23
C HIS A 395 -27.50 10.22 -16.26
N ASN A 396 -26.84 10.51 -17.38
CA ASN A 396 -26.65 9.54 -18.47
C ASN A 396 -25.90 8.29 -18.04
N LEU A 397 -24.95 8.42 -17.12
CA LEU A 397 -24.24 7.29 -16.55
C LEU A 397 -25.07 6.54 -15.50
N VAL A 398 -25.64 7.28 -14.55
CA VAL A 398 -26.30 6.70 -13.37
C VAL A 398 -27.63 6.03 -13.72
N CYS A 399 -28.42 6.61 -14.63
CA CYS A 399 -29.74 6.11 -15.01
C CYS A 399 -29.72 5.15 -16.21
N SER A 400 -28.53 4.74 -16.68
CA SER A 400 -28.40 3.77 -17.78
C SER A 400 -28.85 2.36 -17.37
N ASN A 401 -29.17 1.52 -18.36
CA ASN A 401 -29.52 0.12 -18.16
C ASN A 401 -28.23 -0.74 -18.23
N GLY A 402 -27.72 -1.25 -17.12
CA GLY A 402 -26.52 -2.11 -17.12
C GLY A 402 -25.54 -1.85 -16.00
N VAL A 403 -25.98 -1.17 -14.96
CA VAL A 403 -25.10 -0.76 -13.83
C VAL A 403 -24.99 -1.78 -12.69
N ASN A 404 -25.66 -2.91 -12.76
CA ASN A 404 -25.81 -3.86 -11.66
C ASN A 404 -24.48 -4.53 -11.22
N THR A 405 -23.48 -4.54 -12.08
CA THR A 405 -22.19 -5.20 -11.83
C THR A 405 -21.13 -4.26 -11.28
N ILE A 406 -21.31 -2.93 -11.40
CA ILE A 406 -20.29 -1.96 -11.02
C ILE A 406 -20.10 -1.93 -9.51
N GLU A 407 -18.86 -2.13 -9.07
CA GLU A 407 -18.47 -2.12 -7.67
C GLU A 407 -17.77 -0.81 -7.26
N PHE A 408 -17.17 -0.13 -8.23
CA PHE A 408 -16.35 1.06 -8.00
C PHE A 408 -16.61 2.13 -9.05
N VAL A 409 -16.94 3.35 -8.58
CA VAL A 409 -17.07 4.56 -9.41
C VAL A 409 -16.32 5.72 -8.77
N ASP A 410 -15.34 6.26 -9.49
CA ASP A 410 -14.71 7.53 -9.14
C ASP A 410 -14.84 8.54 -10.28
N LEU A 411 -15.61 9.62 -10.02
CA LEU A 411 -15.83 10.76 -10.89
C LEU A 411 -15.33 12.06 -10.24
N GLY A 412 -14.59 11.97 -9.14
CA GLY A 412 -14.09 13.10 -8.38
C GLY A 412 -13.17 14.01 -9.20
N TYR A 413 -13.01 15.24 -8.77
CA TYR A 413 -12.12 16.21 -9.40
C TYR A 413 -12.38 16.40 -10.90
N ASN A 414 -13.65 16.73 -11.23
CA ASN A 414 -14.10 17.08 -12.57
C ASN A 414 -14.89 18.42 -12.54
N GLN A 415 -15.61 18.74 -13.62
CA GLN A 415 -16.47 19.92 -13.74
C GLN A 415 -17.94 19.51 -13.89
N LEU A 416 -18.33 18.35 -13.33
CA LEU A 416 -19.68 17.83 -13.39
C LEU A 416 -20.66 18.74 -12.65
N SER A 417 -21.88 18.89 -13.17
CA SER A 417 -22.86 19.85 -12.66
C SER A 417 -24.28 19.26 -12.70
N GLY A 418 -25.23 20.05 -12.19
CA GLY A 418 -26.63 19.60 -12.09
C GLY A 418 -26.89 18.77 -10.84
N VAL A 419 -28.06 18.13 -10.81
CA VAL A 419 -28.50 17.34 -9.66
C VAL A 419 -28.07 15.89 -9.78
N ILE A 420 -27.85 15.24 -8.64
CA ILE A 420 -27.60 13.80 -8.57
C ILE A 420 -28.95 13.08 -8.73
N PRO A 421 -29.11 12.20 -9.73
CA PRO A 421 -30.43 11.61 -10.04
C PRO A 421 -30.87 10.55 -9.02
N GLU A 422 -32.17 10.29 -8.99
CA GLU A 422 -32.84 9.27 -8.18
C GLU A 422 -32.91 7.91 -8.92
N CYS A 423 -31.76 7.32 -9.33
CA CYS A 423 -31.72 6.06 -10.12
C CYS A 423 -30.77 5.02 -9.48
N TRP A 424 -30.53 5.09 -8.16
CA TRP A 424 -29.51 4.27 -7.50
C TRP A 424 -29.96 2.86 -7.11
N GLU A 425 -31.23 2.53 -7.23
CA GLU A 425 -31.75 1.20 -6.86
C GLU A 425 -31.13 0.06 -7.68
N LYS A 426 -30.66 0.36 -8.90
CA LYS A 426 -29.99 -0.60 -9.78
C LYS A 426 -28.53 -0.86 -9.43
N TRP A 427 -27.95 -0.10 -8.52
CA TRP A 427 -26.52 -0.14 -8.17
C TRP A 427 -26.22 -1.10 -7.01
N SER A 428 -26.80 -2.30 -7.04
CA SER A 428 -26.76 -3.26 -5.92
C SER A 428 -25.36 -3.76 -5.55
N SER A 429 -24.42 -3.76 -6.49
CA SER A 429 -23.04 -4.22 -6.28
C SER A 429 -22.07 -3.10 -5.85
N LEU A 430 -22.50 -1.83 -5.89
CA LEU A 430 -21.61 -0.68 -5.69
C LEU A 430 -21.08 -0.63 -4.26
N LYS A 431 -19.76 -0.56 -4.14
CA LYS A 431 -19.00 -0.47 -2.87
C LYS A 431 -18.37 0.90 -2.66
N VAL A 432 -17.96 1.57 -3.74
CA VAL A 432 -17.29 2.87 -3.71
C VAL A 432 -17.97 3.82 -4.69
N LEU A 433 -18.44 4.96 -4.17
CA LEU A 433 -18.93 6.09 -4.95
C LEU A 433 -18.20 7.36 -4.56
N GLN A 434 -17.41 7.90 -5.47
CA GLN A 434 -16.67 9.14 -5.28
C GLN A 434 -17.09 10.19 -6.32
N LEU A 435 -17.68 11.27 -5.84
CA LEU A 435 -18.17 12.41 -6.62
C LEU A 435 -17.55 13.73 -6.16
N SER A 436 -16.55 13.70 -5.29
CA SER A 436 -15.98 14.89 -4.64
C SER A 436 -15.35 15.84 -5.64
N CYS A 437 -15.26 17.13 -5.28
CA CYS A 437 -14.62 18.18 -6.07
C CYS A 437 -15.20 18.29 -7.48
N ASN A 438 -16.51 18.58 -7.52
CA ASN A 438 -17.28 18.87 -8.72
C ASN A 438 -18.16 20.12 -8.52
N ASN A 439 -19.10 20.36 -9.41
CA ASN A 439 -20.07 21.46 -9.33
C ASN A 439 -21.52 20.93 -9.17
N LEU A 440 -21.67 19.75 -8.55
CA LEU A 440 -22.97 19.09 -8.34
C LEU A 440 -23.80 19.87 -7.32
N SER A 441 -25.11 19.89 -7.50
CA SER A 441 -26.06 20.67 -6.69
C SER A 441 -27.32 19.86 -6.37
N GLY A 442 -28.30 20.49 -5.70
CA GLY A 442 -29.52 19.84 -5.25
C GLY A 442 -29.31 19.04 -3.98
N GLU A 443 -30.25 18.13 -3.69
CA GLU A 443 -30.23 17.31 -2.47
C GLU A 443 -29.55 15.96 -2.73
N ILE A 444 -29.12 15.27 -1.64
CA ILE A 444 -28.65 13.89 -1.70
C ILE A 444 -29.84 12.98 -2.02
N PRO A 445 -29.77 12.18 -3.10
CA PRO A 445 -30.88 11.31 -3.51
C PRO A 445 -31.27 10.30 -2.42
N ARG A 446 -32.58 10.13 -2.21
CA ARG A 446 -33.07 9.11 -1.25
C ARG A 446 -32.78 7.69 -1.68
N THR A 447 -32.74 7.44 -2.99
CA THR A 447 -32.46 6.13 -3.57
C THR A 447 -31.03 5.66 -3.33
N LEU A 448 -30.10 6.54 -2.95
CA LEU A 448 -28.76 6.12 -2.49
C LEU A 448 -28.81 5.18 -1.29
N GLY A 449 -29.80 5.31 -0.42
CA GLY A 449 -30.02 4.39 0.70
C GLY A 449 -30.41 2.97 0.28
N SER A 450 -30.68 2.73 -1.01
CA SER A 450 -30.97 1.40 -1.57
C SER A 450 -29.71 0.67 -2.07
N VAL A 451 -28.50 1.22 -1.88
CA VAL A 451 -27.23 0.61 -2.30
C VAL A 451 -26.60 -0.16 -1.13
N PRO A 452 -26.91 -1.45 -0.94
CA PRO A 452 -26.66 -2.14 0.33
C PRO A 452 -25.20 -2.40 0.65
N LEU A 453 -24.34 -2.49 -0.38
CA LEU A 453 -22.93 -2.84 -0.22
C LEU A 453 -21.99 -1.62 -0.16
N LEU A 454 -22.55 -0.39 -0.14
CA LEU A 454 -21.76 0.82 -0.19
C LEU A 454 -20.89 0.97 1.07
N GLN A 455 -19.57 1.10 0.85
CA GLN A 455 -18.56 1.24 1.89
C GLN A 455 -17.95 2.65 1.91
N LEU A 456 -17.95 3.35 0.78
CA LEU A 456 -17.48 4.72 0.66
C LEU A 456 -18.51 5.56 -0.11
N LEU A 457 -18.90 6.68 0.50
CA LEU A 457 -19.68 7.73 -0.12
C LEU A 457 -18.95 9.06 0.02
N GLY A 458 -18.33 9.53 -1.05
CA GLY A 458 -17.58 10.80 -1.11
C GLY A 458 -18.27 11.79 -2.03
N MET A 459 -18.73 12.91 -1.47
CA MET A 459 -19.39 14.02 -2.21
C MET A 459 -18.84 15.38 -1.79
N GLY A 460 -17.72 15.42 -1.11
CA GLY A 460 -17.12 16.67 -0.62
C GLY A 460 -16.76 17.64 -1.75
N GLY A 461 -16.72 18.95 -1.44
CA GLY A 461 -16.32 19.96 -2.43
C GLY A 461 -17.31 20.13 -3.58
N ASN A 462 -18.61 20.18 -3.27
CA ASN A 462 -19.70 20.41 -4.22
C ASN A 462 -20.62 21.58 -3.77
N LYS A 463 -21.77 21.69 -4.37
CA LYS A 463 -22.84 22.66 -4.01
C LYS A 463 -24.11 21.94 -3.50
N ILE A 464 -23.95 20.76 -2.94
CA ILE A 464 -25.06 19.92 -2.47
C ILE A 464 -25.71 20.60 -1.25
N SER A 465 -27.03 20.62 -1.21
CA SER A 465 -27.84 21.32 -0.22
C SER A 465 -28.91 20.38 0.40
N GLY A 466 -29.76 20.94 1.22
CA GLY A 466 -30.78 20.16 1.93
C GLY A 466 -30.22 19.42 3.15
N SER A 467 -31.03 18.56 3.72
CA SER A 467 -30.68 17.76 4.90
C SER A 467 -30.24 16.33 4.53
N LEU A 468 -29.54 15.65 5.43
CA LEU A 468 -29.17 14.24 5.25
C LEU A 468 -30.44 13.37 5.19
N PRO A 469 -30.72 12.69 4.06
CA PRO A 469 -31.90 11.86 3.95
C PRO A 469 -31.82 10.64 4.87
N SER A 470 -32.94 10.33 5.53
CA SER A 470 -33.01 9.21 6.49
C SER A 470 -32.72 7.84 5.86
N SER A 471 -32.90 7.71 4.54
CA SER A 471 -32.61 6.47 3.82
C SER A 471 -31.14 6.05 3.90
N LEU A 472 -30.20 7.00 4.10
CA LEU A 472 -28.77 6.68 4.28
C LEU A 472 -28.51 5.81 5.52
N MET A 473 -29.43 5.73 6.48
CA MET A 473 -29.30 4.83 7.63
C MET A 473 -29.24 3.34 7.25
N ASN A 474 -29.64 2.98 6.04
CA ASN A 474 -29.62 1.61 5.54
C ASN A 474 -28.21 1.17 5.06
N LEU A 475 -27.27 2.08 4.93
CA LEU A 475 -25.91 1.81 4.45
C LEU A 475 -25.02 1.23 5.56
N SER A 476 -25.38 0.08 6.10
CA SER A 476 -24.73 -0.52 7.29
C SER A 476 -23.24 -0.92 7.09
N TYR A 477 -22.80 -1.09 5.85
CA TYR A 477 -21.39 -1.37 5.51
C TYR A 477 -20.53 -0.12 5.30
N LEU A 478 -21.12 1.09 5.46
CA LEU A 478 -20.40 2.34 5.19
C LEU A 478 -19.23 2.53 6.16
N LYS A 479 -18.04 2.68 5.60
CA LYS A 479 -16.78 2.94 6.33
C LYS A 479 -16.38 4.40 6.25
N ILE A 480 -16.70 5.08 5.15
CA ILE A 480 -16.34 6.46 4.90
C ILE A 480 -17.56 7.23 4.41
N LEU A 481 -17.87 8.33 5.10
CA LEU A 481 -18.85 9.33 4.69
C LEU A 481 -18.17 10.71 4.62
N GLY A 482 -17.83 11.13 3.40
CA GLY A 482 -17.18 12.44 3.10
C GLY A 482 -18.16 13.39 2.42
N LEU A 483 -18.67 14.36 3.16
CA LEU A 483 -19.63 15.38 2.69
C LEU A 483 -19.13 16.82 2.91
N ASN A 484 -17.85 16.97 3.20
CA ASN A 484 -17.21 18.25 3.49
C ASN A 484 -17.36 19.28 2.35
N LYS A 485 -17.31 20.56 2.72
CA LYS A 485 -17.37 21.69 1.74
C LYS A 485 -18.59 21.60 0.81
N ASN A 486 -19.79 21.65 1.41
CA ASN A 486 -21.09 21.68 0.73
C ASN A 486 -22.01 22.74 1.38
N ASN A 487 -23.27 22.80 0.96
CA ASN A 487 -24.29 23.68 1.52
C ASN A 487 -25.35 22.90 2.33
N LEU A 488 -24.96 21.75 2.91
CA LEU A 488 -25.87 20.91 3.69
C LEU A 488 -26.35 21.63 4.95
N VAL A 489 -27.61 21.43 5.32
CA VAL A 489 -28.26 22.08 6.45
C VAL A 489 -28.93 21.06 7.38
N GLY A 490 -29.39 21.49 8.53
CA GLY A 490 -30.14 20.64 9.48
C GLY A 490 -29.30 20.21 10.65
N ILE A 491 -29.83 19.30 11.45
CA ILE A 491 -29.12 18.67 12.58
C ILE A 491 -28.32 17.47 12.07
N ILE A 492 -27.22 17.13 12.77
CA ILE A 492 -26.56 15.84 12.54
C ILE A 492 -27.47 14.74 13.07
N PRO A 493 -27.94 13.81 12.21
CA PRO A 493 -28.95 12.87 12.65
C PRO A 493 -28.39 11.79 13.60
N PRO A 494 -29.09 11.47 14.69
CA PRO A 494 -28.67 10.42 15.64
C PRO A 494 -28.50 9.03 15.03
N TRP A 495 -29.19 8.74 13.93
CA TRP A 495 -29.10 7.44 13.25
C TRP A 495 -27.68 7.19 12.69
N ILE A 496 -26.85 8.21 12.44
CA ILE A 496 -25.46 8.03 12.00
C ILE A 496 -24.70 7.14 12.99
N GLY A 497 -24.76 7.45 14.29
CA GLY A 497 -24.11 6.63 15.30
C GLY A 497 -24.81 5.27 15.55
N ILE A 498 -26.14 5.22 15.42
CA ILE A 498 -26.91 4.01 15.73
C ILE A 498 -26.83 2.95 14.61
N LYS A 499 -26.80 3.40 13.36
CA LYS A 499 -26.93 2.51 12.19
C LYS A 499 -25.65 2.32 11.40
N LEU A 500 -24.78 3.34 11.35
CA LEU A 500 -23.54 3.28 10.56
C LEU A 500 -22.33 2.90 11.43
N THR A 501 -22.45 1.83 12.19
CA THR A 501 -21.46 1.42 13.21
C THR A 501 -20.09 1.03 12.63
N MET A 502 -20.00 0.77 11.33
CA MET A 502 -18.75 0.46 10.63
C MET A 502 -17.95 1.70 10.20
N LEU A 503 -18.47 2.92 10.47
CA LEU A 503 -17.81 4.16 10.08
C LEU A 503 -16.44 4.30 10.75
N LYS A 504 -15.43 4.52 9.93
CA LYS A 504 -14.07 4.89 10.31
C LYS A 504 -13.80 6.38 10.08
N ILE A 505 -14.38 6.97 9.05
CA ILE A 505 -14.22 8.37 8.69
C ILE A 505 -15.59 9.02 8.53
N LEU A 506 -15.83 10.06 9.30
CA LEU A 506 -16.99 10.96 9.14
C LEU A 506 -16.48 12.38 8.97
N ASN A 507 -16.61 12.91 7.75
CA ASN A 507 -16.17 14.25 7.40
C ASN A 507 -17.37 15.11 6.94
N LEU A 508 -17.84 15.97 7.83
CA LEU A 508 -18.93 16.93 7.59
C LEU A 508 -18.45 18.40 7.59
N ARG A 509 -17.13 18.61 7.56
CA ARG A 509 -16.49 19.94 7.60
C ARG A 509 -17.10 20.91 6.60
N SER A 510 -17.15 22.18 6.96
CA SER A 510 -17.57 23.30 6.08
C SER A 510 -18.93 23.05 5.42
N ASN A 511 -19.94 22.99 6.25
CA ASN A 511 -21.35 22.92 5.91
C ASN A 511 -22.16 23.89 6.81
N ASN A 512 -23.48 23.78 6.78
CA ASN A 512 -24.38 24.63 7.58
C ASN A 512 -25.16 23.79 8.62
N PHE A 513 -24.55 22.70 9.16
CA PHE A 513 -25.17 21.91 10.23
C PHE A 513 -25.28 22.74 11.51
N TYR A 514 -26.40 22.59 12.23
CA TYR A 514 -26.67 23.31 13.47
C TYR A 514 -27.22 22.38 14.56
N GLY A 515 -27.44 22.95 15.76
CA GLY A 515 -27.91 22.20 16.90
C GLY A 515 -26.78 21.45 17.63
N ASN A 516 -27.15 20.58 18.54
CA ASN A 516 -26.19 19.87 19.38
C ASN A 516 -25.54 18.67 18.64
N THR A 517 -24.29 18.40 18.95
CA THR A 517 -23.63 17.17 18.54
C THR A 517 -24.34 15.98 19.23
N PRO A 518 -24.94 15.04 18.46
CA PRO A 518 -25.73 13.96 19.09
C PRO A 518 -24.83 12.96 19.82
N ASN A 519 -25.21 12.62 21.08
CA ASN A 519 -24.50 11.62 21.87
C ASN A 519 -24.42 10.24 21.22
N GLN A 520 -25.33 9.94 20.29
CA GLN A 520 -25.31 8.68 19.55
C GLN A 520 -24.08 8.50 18.67
N LEU A 521 -23.36 9.57 18.30
CA LEU A 521 -22.07 9.44 17.62
C LEU A 521 -21.05 8.63 18.43
N CYS A 522 -21.21 8.58 19.74
CA CYS A 522 -20.35 7.77 20.63
C CYS A 522 -20.44 6.25 20.39
N TYR A 523 -21.43 5.78 19.61
CA TYR A 523 -21.53 4.38 19.21
C TYR A 523 -20.61 4.04 18.02
N LEU A 524 -19.99 5.03 17.38
CA LEU A 524 -19.00 4.84 16.31
C LEU A 524 -17.65 4.40 16.91
N SER A 525 -17.59 3.20 17.49
CA SER A 525 -16.39 2.70 18.18
C SER A 525 -15.16 2.65 17.28
N HIS A 526 -15.34 2.38 15.97
CA HIS A 526 -14.27 2.24 14.98
C HIS A 526 -13.82 3.57 14.34
N VAL A 527 -14.39 4.71 14.76
CA VAL A 527 -14.04 6.00 14.16
C VAL A 527 -12.57 6.34 14.48
N GLN A 528 -11.83 6.63 13.41
CA GLN A 528 -10.46 7.15 13.47
C GLN A 528 -10.39 8.63 13.11
N MET A 529 -11.36 9.13 12.34
CA MET A 529 -11.41 10.53 11.90
C MET A 529 -12.84 11.06 12.03
N LEU A 530 -13.00 12.08 12.88
CA LEU A 530 -14.24 12.82 13.04
C LEU A 530 -13.97 14.30 12.80
N ASP A 531 -14.40 14.81 11.65
CA ASP A 531 -14.31 16.24 11.31
C ASP A 531 -15.71 16.85 11.16
N LEU A 532 -16.12 17.64 12.14
CA LEU A 532 -17.36 18.40 12.16
C LEU A 532 -17.12 19.92 12.12
N SER A 533 -15.90 20.33 11.79
CA SER A 533 -15.47 21.72 11.86
C SER A 533 -16.15 22.61 10.83
N HIS A 534 -16.08 23.91 11.04
CA HIS A 534 -16.69 24.91 10.16
C HIS A 534 -18.18 24.65 9.89
N ASN A 535 -18.95 24.56 10.98
CA ASN A 535 -20.40 24.43 10.99
C ASN A 535 -21.02 25.43 11.98
N ASN A 536 -22.31 25.29 12.26
CA ASN A 536 -23.01 26.10 13.27
C ASN A 536 -23.49 25.23 14.46
N LEU A 537 -22.69 24.22 14.84
CA LEU A 537 -23.00 23.30 15.94
C LEU A 537 -22.90 24.05 17.28
N SER A 538 -23.79 23.72 18.22
CA SER A 538 -23.89 24.34 19.53
C SER A 538 -23.91 23.30 20.66
N GLY A 539 -24.02 23.80 21.91
CA GLY A 539 -24.04 22.94 23.08
C GLY A 539 -22.67 22.39 23.46
N ASN A 540 -22.64 21.34 24.25
CA ASN A 540 -21.42 20.80 24.83
C ASN A 540 -20.79 19.71 23.98
N ILE A 541 -19.46 19.54 24.09
CA ILE A 541 -18.76 18.38 23.54
C ILE A 541 -19.22 17.12 24.30
N PRO A 542 -19.66 16.05 23.60
CA PRO A 542 -20.12 14.85 24.27
C PRO A 542 -19.01 14.17 25.09
N ARG A 543 -19.26 13.92 26.37
CA ARG A 543 -18.30 13.23 27.27
C ARG A 543 -17.99 11.83 26.81
N CYS A 544 -18.97 11.16 26.19
CA CYS A 544 -18.86 9.77 25.72
C CYS A 544 -17.96 9.58 24.50
N PHE A 545 -17.29 10.60 23.98
CA PHE A 545 -16.28 10.45 22.92
C PHE A 545 -15.08 9.59 23.35
N ASN A 546 -14.89 9.35 24.66
CA ASN A 546 -13.96 8.36 25.20
C ASN A 546 -14.27 6.91 24.76
N ASN A 547 -15.44 6.64 24.19
CA ASN A 547 -15.82 5.32 23.67
C ASN A 547 -15.21 5.00 22.31
N PHE A 548 -14.56 5.95 21.64
CA PHE A 548 -13.89 5.71 20.35
C PHE A 548 -12.68 4.79 20.54
N SER A 549 -12.85 3.49 20.25
CA SER A 549 -11.86 2.44 20.53
C SER A 549 -10.53 2.65 19.79
N VAL A 550 -10.60 3.13 18.55
CA VAL A 550 -9.41 3.43 17.73
C VAL A 550 -8.65 4.63 18.30
N LEU A 551 -9.35 5.74 18.60
CA LEU A 551 -8.74 6.96 19.13
C LEU A 551 -8.20 6.76 20.56
N SER A 552 -8.78 5.85 21.34
CA SER A 552 -8.28 5.49 22.67
C SER A 552 -7.15 4.47 22.66
N GLY A 553 -6.79 3.91 21.50
CA GLY A 553 -5.72 2.90 21.36
C GLY A 553 -6.13 1.48 21.77
N LYS A 554 -7.42 1.23 22.03
CA LYS A 554 -7.94 -0.12 22.33
C LYS A 554 -7.99 -1.00 21.08
N GLU A 555 -8.11 -0.40 19.92
CA GLU A 555 -8.11 -1.05 18.62
C GLU A 555 -7.00 -0.46 17.74
N THR A 556 -6.19 -1.32 17.09
CA THR A 556 -5.03 -0.92 16.28
C THR A 556 -5.25 -1.08 14.78
N ASN A 557 -6.38 -1.62 14.34
CA ASN A 557 -6.66 -1.83 12.91
C ASN A 557 -7.15 -0.54 12.24
N LEU A 558 -6.20 0.27 11.78
CA LEU A 558 -6.45 1.55 11.10
C LEU A 558 -6.72 1.41 9.60
N GLU A 559 -6.39 0.27 8.98
CA GLU A 559 -6.48 0.12 7.54
C GLU A 559 -7.93 0.15 7.03
N VAL A 560 -8.17 1.00 6.04
CA VAL A 560 -9.41 1.00 5.25
C VAL A 560 -9.12 0.27 3.94
N ARG A 561 -9.50 -1.00 3.89
CA ARG A 561 -9.35 -1.84 2.69
C ARG A 561 -10.70 -2.06 2.03
N PHE A 562 -10.71 -2.02 0.71
CA PHE A 562 -11.84 -2.39 -0.12
C PHE A 562 -11.46 -3.66 -0.91
N SER A 563 -12.33 -4.67 -0.87
CA SER A 563 -12.15 -5.89 -1.68
C SER A 563 -13.16 -5.90 -2.82
N PHE A 564 -12.68 -6.15 -4.02
CA PHE A 564 -13.48 -6.21 -5.24
C PHE A 564 -13.44 -7.62 -5.80
N ASN A 565 -14.46 -8.02 -6.56
CA ASN A 565 -14.52 -9.35 -7.20
C ASN A 565 -13.43 -9.54 -8.26
N PHE A 566 -12.84 -8.45 -8.72
CA PHE A 566 -11.76 -8.42 -9.71
C PHE A 566 -10.36 -8.39 -9.06
N GLY A 567 -10.15 -9.06 -7.92
CA GLY A 567 -8.89 -9.06 -7.19
C GLY A 567 -8.80 -7.95 -6.13
N SER A 568 -7.71 -7.96 -5.37
CA SER A 568 -7.46 -6.95 -4.33
C SER A 568 -6.78 -5.73 -4.94
N ILE A 569 -7.57 -4.79 -5.46
CA ILE A 569 -7.05 -3.47 -5.83
C ILE A 569 -6.96 -2.66 -4.55
N VAL A 570 -5.77 -2.18 -4.22
CA VAL A 570 -5.58 -1.22 -3.13
C VAL A 570 -5.98 0.16 -3.66
N TYR A 571 -7.21 0.56 -3.40
CA TYR A 571 -7.66 1.92 -3.65
C TYR A 571 -7.30 2.79 -2.45
N PHE A 572 -6.52 3.82 -2.70
CA PHE A 572 -6.23 4.84 -1.70
C PHE A 572 -7.30 5.93 -1.78
N VAL A 573 -8.13 5.96 -0.75
CA VAL A 573 -9.08 7.08 -0.59
C VAL A 573 -8.27 8.37 -0.47
N ARG A 574 -8.59 9.35 -1.31
CA ARG A 574 -8.06 10.71 -1.17
C ARG A 574 -9.11 11.56 -0.47
N ASP A 575 -8.77 12.13 0.67
CA ASP A 575 -9.61 13.13 1.34
C ASP A 575 -8.77 14.35 1.74
N LEU A 576 -9.41 15.51 1.74
CA LEU A 576 -8.83 16.75 2.21
C LEU A 576 -8.98 16.82 3.72
N LEU A 577 -7.88 16.86 4.43
CA LEU A 577 -7.84 16.97 5.89
C LEU A 577 -7.04 18.19 6.32
N VAL A 578 -7.43 18.77 7.43
CA VAL A 578 -6.65 19.82 8.09
C VAL A 578 -5.88 19.22 9.25
N MET A 579 -4.56 19.13 9.09
CA MET A 579 -3.64 18.78 10.17
C MET A 579 -2.56 19.85 10.30
N LYS A 580 -2.16 20.15 11.55
CA LYS A 580 -1.10 21.11 11.84
C LYS A 580 -1.34 22.49 11.19
N GLY A 581 -2.62 22.90 11.10
CA GLY A 581 -3.05 24.16 10.48
C GLY A 581 -2.95 24.22 8.95
N ARG A 582 -2.68 23.11 8.27
CA ARG A 582 -2.62 23.01 6.81
C ARG A 582 -3.67 22.04 6.29
N GLU A 583 -4.30 22.41 5.18
CA GLU A 583 -5.22 21.53 4.45
C GLU A 583 -4.43 20.83 3.33
N ASP A 584 -4.31 19.52 3.41
CA ASP A 584 -3.61 18.70 2.44
C ASP A 584 -4.45 17.48 2.02
N THR A 585 -4.18 16.97 0.83
CA THR A 585 -4.83 15.74 0.34
C THR A 585 -4.08 14.51 0.88
N TYR A 586 -4.74 13.77 1.75
CA TYR A 586 -4.20 12.52 2.29
C TYR A 586 -4.72 11.35 1.46
N GLY A 587 -3.80 10.52 0.98
CA GLY A 587 -4.10 9.34 0.17
C GLY A 587 -3.64 8.06 0.88
N SER A 588 -2.49 7.53 0.49
CA SER A 588 -1.96 6.24 1.00
C SER A 588 -1.73 6.19 2.52
N ILE A 589 -1.56 7.35 3.18
CA ILE A 589 -1.35 7.46 4.63
C ILE A 589 -2.63 7.79 5.41
N LEU A 590 -3.77 7.97 4.72
CA LEU A 590 -5.05 8.31 5.36
C LEU A 590 -5.42 7.29 6.47
N GLY A 591 -5.14 6.03 6.26
CA GLY A 591 -5.36 4.97 7.22
C GLY A 591 -4.47 5.03 8.47
N LEU A 592 -3.45 5.91 8.50
CA LEU A 592 -2.53 6.09 9.63
C LEU A 592 -2.85 7.32 10.48
N VAL A 593 -3.81 8.15 10.04
CA VAL A 593 -4.14 9.43 10.68
C VAL A 593 -5.32 9.26 11.62
N THR A 594 -5.21 9.81 12.82
CA THR A 594 -6.28 9.88 13.82
C THR A 594 -6.59 11.34 14.16
N LEU A 595 -7.85 11.77 13.94
CA LEU A 595 -8.25 13.17 13.99
C LEU A 595 -9.58 13.37 14.71
N LEU A 596 -9.65 14.39 15.56
CA LEU A 596 -10.89 14.98 16.08
C LEU A 596 -10.85 16.50 15.83
N ASP A 597 -11.63 16.98 14.88
CA ASP A 597 -11.76 18.41 14.58
C ASP A 597 -13.21 18.90 14.77
N LEU A 598 -13.41 19.75 15.77
CA LEU A 598 -14.68 20.41 16.08
C LEU A 598 -14.56 21.92 15.97
N SER A 599 -13.50 22.43 15.33
CA SER A 599 -13.19 23.87 15.27
C SER A 599 -14.22 24.67 14.49
N SER A 600 -14.20 25.97 14.68
CA SER A 600 -15.08 26.91 13.97
C SER A 600 -16.55 26.52 14.03
N ASN A 601 -17.06 26.39 15.26
CA ASN A 601 -18.44 26.11 15.61
C ASN A 601 -18.91 27.07 16.72
N ASN A 602 -20.07 26.81 17.29
CA ASN A 602 -20.65 27.58 18.39
C ASN A 602 -20.73 26.73 19.68
N LEU A 603 -19.77 25.79 19.86
CA LEU A 603 -19.73 24.88 21.00
C LEU A 603 -19.40 25.63 22.27
N SER A 604 -20.06 25.26 23.37
CA SER A 604 -19.95 25.92 24.67
C SER A 604 -19.65 24.91 25.79
N GLY A 605 -19.57 25.39 27.04
CA GLY A 605 -19.23 24.55 28.19
C GLY A 605 -17.76 24.21 28.29
N GLN A 606 -17.43 23.23 29.10
CA GLN A 606 -16.05 22.85 29.38
C GLN A 606 -15.54 21.75 28.44
N ILE A 607 -14.21 21.69 28.23
CA ILE A 607 -13.56 20.57 27.58
C ILE A 607 -13.71 19.35 28.48
N PRO A 608 -14.38 18.26 28.04
CA PRO A 608 -14.55 17.07 28.86
C PRO A 608 -13.22 16.43 29.23
N SER A 609 -13.03 16.13 30.54
CA SER A 609 -11.83 15.40 31.01
C SER A 609 -11.70 14.01 30.36
N GLU A 610 -12.79 13.41 29.96
CA GLU A 610 -12.88 12.11 29.30
C GLU A 610 -12.14 12.08 27.96
N LEU A 611 -11.99 13.22 27.27
CA LEU A 611 -11.20 13.30 26.02
C LEU A 611 -9.72 12.93 26.22
N THR A 612 -9.18 13.14 27.44
CA THR A 612 -7.78 12.81 27.73
C THR A 612 -7.45 11.32 27.66
N THR A 613 -8.46 10.46 27.60
CA THR A 613 -8.29 9.01 27.42
C THR A 613 -8.07 8.58 25.97
N LEU A 614 -8.14 9.51 25.01
CA LEU A 614 -7.90 9.25 23.58
C LEU A 614 -6.39 9.21 23.29
N HIS A 615 -5.68 8.22 23.83
CA HIS A 615 -4.21 8.15 23.83
C HIS A 615 -3.59 8.02 22.42
N ASN A 616 -4.37 7.50 21.45
CA ASN A 616 -3.92 7.33 20.06
C ASN A 616 -4.29 8.50 19.16
N LEU A 617 -4.91 9.56 19.69
CA LEU A 617 -5.28 10.73 18.90
C LEU A 617 -4.05 11.55 18.54
N GLN A 618 -3.86 11.81 17.23
CA GLN A 618 -2.74 12.60 16.69
C GLN A 618 -3.09 14.08 16.52
N SER A 619 -4.35 14.40 16.21
CA SER A 619 -4.78 15.80 16.03
C SER A 619 -6.08 16.09 16.76
N LEU A 620 -6.04 17.08 17.65
CA LEU A 620 -7.20 17.64 18.35
C LEU A 620 -7.31 19.12 18.03
N ASN A 621 -8.38 19.51 17.36
CA ASN A 621 -8.68 20.90 17.07
C ASN A 621 -10.05 21.29 17.60
N LEU A 622 -10.08 22.19 18.60
CA LEU A 622 -11.28 22.76 19.20
C LEU A 622 -11.34 24.29 19.05
N SER A 623 -10.48 24.85 18.19
CA SER A 623 -10.33 26.30 18.04
C SER A 623 -11.61 26.98 17.54
N ARG A 624 -11.73 28.28 17.74
CA ARG A 624 -12.85 29.12 17.26
C ARG A 624 -14.21 28.56 17.69
N ASN A 625 -14.39 28.48 19.03
CA ASN A 625 -15.62 28.07 19.69
C ASN A 625 -15.91 29.02 20.88
N GLN A 626 -16.87 28.67 21.73
CA GLN A 626 -17.23 29.40 22.96
C GLN A 626 -16.92 28.57 24.20
N LEU A 627 -15.90 27.71 24.16
CA LEU A 627 -15.53 26.83 25.24
C LEU A 627 -15.02 27.61 26.46
N THR A 628 -15.40 27.18 27.67
CA THR A 628 -15.09 27.83 28.95
C THR A 628 -14.38 26.86 29.89
N GLY A 629 -13.97 27.36 31.07
CA GLY A 629 -13.27 26.55 32.08
C GLY A 629 -11.82 26.27 31.71
N GLY A 630 -11.18 25.37 32.43
CA GLY A 630 -9.77 25.05 32.28
C GLY A 630 -9.50 23.93 31.27
N ILE A 631 -8.27 23.86 30.79
CA ILE A 631 -7.76 22.72 30.04
C ILE A 631 -7.62 21.55 31.00
N PRO A 632 -8.10 20.34 30.67
CA PRO A 632 -8.05 19.18 31.57
C PRO A 632 -6.62 18.83 32.01
N ASN A 633 -6.44 18.62 33.33
CA ASN A 633 -5.11 18.37 33.93
C ASN A 633 -4.40 17.13 33.39
N LYS A 634 -5.13 16.16 32.83
CA LYS A 634 -4.58 14.92 32.24
C LYS A 634 -4.33 15.01 30.72
N ILE A 635 -4.35 16.19 30.13
CA ILE A 635 -4.14 16.35 28.69
C ILE A 635 -2.80 15.76 28.23
N GLY A 636 -1.79 15.75 29.08
CA GLY A 636 -0.49 15.14 28.82
C GLY A 636 -0.48 13.61 28.70
N ASP A 637 -1.61 12.94 28.99
CA ASP A 637 -1.76 11.48 28.79
C ASP A 637 -1.97 11.12 27.31
N MET A 638 -2.33 12.11 26.47
CA MET A 638 -2.52 11.93 25.01
C MET A 638 -1.18 11.88 24.27
N LYS A 639 -0.38 10.86 24.52
CA LYS A 639 1.03 10.77 24.10
C LYS A 639 1.26 10.81 22.60
N SER A 640 0.27 10.40 21.80
CA SER A 640 0.37 10.42 20.32
C SER A 640 0.06 11.79 19.71
N LEU A 641 -0.29 12.80 20.52
CA LEU A 641 -0.75 14.09 20.01
C LEU A 641 0.39 14.85 19.32
N GLU A 642 0.18 15.16 18.03
CA GLU A 642 1.09 15.91 17.17
C GLU A 642 0.60 17.34 16.91
N SER A 643 -0.74 17.54 16.90
CA SER A 643 -1.37 18.83 16.66
C SER A 643 -2.44 19.11 17.71
N PHE A 644 -2.35 20.26 18.36
CA PHE A 644 -3.28 20.65 19.41
C PHE A 644 -3.62 22.14 19.29
N ASP A 645 -4.86 22.45 18.91
CA ASP A 645 -5.34 23.82 18.73
C ASP A 645 -6.60 24.10 19.56
N LEU A 646 -6.50 25.01 20.52
CA LEU A 646 -7.58 25.52 21.36
C LEU A 646 -7.81 27.03 21.16
N SER A 647 -7.19 27.64 20.18
CA SER A 647 -7.19 29.09 19.99
C SER A 647 -8.60 29.66 19.79
N VAL A 648 -8.78 30.89 20.17
CA VAL A 648 -10.04 31.67 20.01
C VAL A 648 -11.21 30.95 20.71
N ASN A 649 -11.15 30.93 22.05
CA ASN A 649 -12.17 30.41 22.94
C ASN A 649 -12.27 31.30 24.22
N ASN A 650 -13.07 30.89 25.20
CA ASN A 650 -13.21 31.56 26.50
C ASN A 650 -12.57 30.72 27.63
N LEU A 651 -11.52 29.96 27.33
CA LEU A 651 -10.82 29.12 28.31
C LEU A 651 -10.13 29.98 29.37
N SER A 652 -10.10 29.49 30.59
CA SER A 652 -9.54 30.20 31.77
C SER A 652 -8.73 29.25 32.64
N GLY A 653 -8.06 29.80 33.67
CA GLY A 653 -7.17 29.05 34.53
C GLY A 653 -5.77 28.89 33.94
N GLU A 654 -4.99 28.02 34.53
CA GLU A 654 -3.58 27.82 34.16
C GLU A 654 -3.41 26.72 33.10
N LEU A 655 -2.29 26.78 32.36
CA LEU A 655 -1.87 25.70 31.49
C LEU A 655 -1.43 24.48 32.34
N PRO A 656 -2.02 23.29 32.14
CA PRO A 656 -1.64 22.10 32.93
C PRO A 656 -0.17 21.74 32.77
N MET A 657 0.53 21.46 33.87
CA MET A 657 1.92 21.01 33.86
C MET A 657 2.13 19.73 33.03
N SER A 658 1.11 18.89 32.90
CA SER A 658 1.14 17.66 32.12
C SER A 658 1.39 17.89 30.61
N LEU A 659 1.13 19.09 30.09
CA LEU A 659 1.44 19.46 28.69
C LEU A 659 2.93 19.26 28.35
N SER A 660 3.83 19.42 29.34
CA SER A 660 5.26 19.16 29.15
C SER A 660 5.59 17.71 28.76
N GLY A 661 4.65 16.78 28.97
CA GLY A 661 4.77 15.37 28.62
C GLY A 661 4.37 15.01 27.19
N LEU A 662 3.94 15.97 26.35
CA LEU A 662 3.56 15.77 24.94
C LEU A 662 4.77 15.90 24.01
N ASN A 663 5.58 14.86 23.93
CA ASN A 663 6.88 14.88 23.25
C ASN A 663 6.78 14.90 21.71
N PHE A 664 5.66 14.49 21.12
CA PHE A 664 5.43 14.45 19.67
C PHE A 664 4.72 15.70 19.13
N LEU A 665 4.36 16.63 20.01
CA LEU A 665 3.61 17.81 19.62
C LEU A 665 4.42 18.71 18.67
N SER A 666 3.97 18.84 17.43
CA SER A 666 4.62 19.62 16.37
C SER A 666 3.85 20.89 16.00
N SER A 667 2.57 20.99 16.41
CA SER A 667 1.72 22.16 16.23
C SER A 667 0.92 22.41 17.52
N PHE A 668 1.04 23.60 18.09
CA PHE A 668 0.38 23.98 19.33
C PHE A 668 -0.14 25.41 19.24
N ASN A 669 -1.39 25.64 19.65
CA ASN A 669 -1.97 26.97 19.66
C ASN A 669 -3.06 27.10 20.75
N VAL A 670 -2.87 28.02 21.67
CA VAL A 670 -3.85 28.39 22.72
C VAL A 670 -4.14 29.89 22.71
N SER A 671 -3.76 30.61 21.65
CA SER A 671 -3.91 32.06 21.54
C SER A 671 -5.37 32.51 21.66
N TYR A 672 -5.57 33.73 22.04
CA TYR A 672 -6.89 34.36 22.18
C TYR A 672 -7.86 33.58 23.06
N ASN A 673 -7.47 33.41 24.35
CA ASN A 673 -8.26 32.88 25.44
C ASN A 673 -8.14 33.79 26.67
N ASN A 674 -8.62 33.34 27.83
CA ASN A 674 -8.45 34.05 29.13
C ASN A 674 -7.58 33.23 30.09
N LEU A 675 -6.58 32.53 29.54
CA LEU A 675 -5.63 31.71 30.32
C LEU A 675 -4.67 32.59 31.12
N THR A 676 -4.25 32.11 32.31
CA THR A 676 -3.42 32.84 33.26
C THR A 676 -2.26 31.98 33.71
N GLY A 677 -1.34 32.56 34.49
CA GLY A 677 -0.23 31.85 35.10
C GLY A 677 0.96 31.60 34.17
N ARG A 678 1.87 30.78 34.62
CA ARG A 678 3.14 30.53 33.94
C ARG A 678 3.01 29.42 32.89
N ILE A 679 3.64 29.63 31.76
CA ILE A 679 3.79 28.59 30.71
C ILE A 679 4.63 27.44 31.29
N PRO A 680 4.14 26.17 31.22
CA PRO A 680 4.88 25.00 31.75
C PRO A 680 6.29 24.89 31.14
N THR A 681 7.27 24.57 31.99
CA THR A 681 8.63 24.35 31.59
C THR A 681 8.76 22.98 30.90
N GLY A 682 9.05 22.98 29.62
CA GLY A 682 9.29 21.78 28.81
C GLY A 682 9.87 22.17 27.47
N THR A 683 10.86 21.40 27.01
CA THR A 683 11.59 21.71 25.76
C THR A 683 10.66 21.88 24.57
N GLN A 684 9.62 21.02 24.47
CA GLN A 684 8.66 21.06 23.37
C GLN A 684 7.74 22.29 23.44
N ILE A 685 7.13 22.58 24.60
CA ILE A 685 6.19 23.70 24.75
C ILE A 685 6.88 25.05 24.55
N GLN A 686 8.10 25.19 25.05
CA GLN A 686 8.90 26.42 24.93
C GLN A 686 9.49 26.65 23.53
N SER A 687 9.47 25.64 22.66
CA SER A 687 9.95 25.77 21.28
C SER A 687 8.92 26.40 20.33
N PHE A 688 7.64 26.52 20.74
CA PHE A 688 6.61 27.15 19.91
C PHE A 688 6.76 28.67 19.90
N ASN A 689 6.29 29.27 18.80
CA ASN A 689 6.34 30.72 18.62
C ASN A 689 5.44 31.43 19.65
N GLU A 690 5.82 32.64 20.03
CA GLU A 690 5.03 33.54 20.86
C GLU A 690 3.56 33.68 20.38
N SER A 691 3.34 33.68 19.06
CA SER A 691 2.01 33.74 18.44
C SER A 691 1.05 32.63 18.91
N SER A 692 1.56 31.51 19.37
CA SER A 692 0.74 30.38 19.89
C SER A 692 0.12 30.68 21.25
N PHE A 693 0.57 31.72 21.95
CA PHE A 693 0.17 32.06 23.33
C PHE A 693 -0.46 33.46 23.46
N ILE A 694 -0.35 34.33 22.44
CA ILE A 694 -0.85 35.72 22.48
C ILE A 694 -2.34 35.78 22.81
N GLY A 695 -2.78 36.93 23.28
CA GLY A 695 -4.19 37.17 23.61
C GLY A 695 -4.64 36.44 24.88
N ASN A 696 -3.71 36.09 25.77
CA ASN A 696 -3.91 35.52 27.10
C ASN A 696 -3.24 36.37 28.18
N LYS A 697 -3.39 35.98 29.41
CA LYS A 697 -2.69 36.58 30.57
C LYS A 697 -1.58 35.63 31.07
N LEU A 698 -0.89 34.99 30.13
CA LEU A 698 0.20 34.06 30.38
C LEU A 698 1.54 34.80 30.52
N CYS A 699 2.49 34.19 31.24
CA CYS A 699 3.84 34.70 31.41
C CYS A 699 4.90 33.60 31.29
N GLY A 700 6.15 33.99 31.12
CA GLY A 700 7.30 33.07 30.97
C GLY A 700 7.55 32.65 29.51
N VAL A 701 8.70 32.03 29.28
CA VAL A 701 9.17 31.62 27.93
C VAL A 701 8.13 30.77 27.20
N PRO A 702 7.80 31.04 25.90
CA PRO A 702 8.50 31.94 24.96
C PRO A 702 8.01 33.42 24.98
N LEU A 703 7.09 33.79 25.84
CA LEU A 703 6.65 35.17 25.97
C LEU A 703 7.74 36.02 26.64
N THR A 704 7.79 37.30 26.26
CA THR A 704 8.72 38.31 26.84
C THR A 704 8.33 38.77 28.25
N ASN A 705 7.08 38.50 28.66
CA ASN A 705 6.55 38.91 29.94
C ASN A 705 7.04 37.99 31.05
N ASP A 706 7.86 38.51 31.96
CA ASP A 706 8.23 37.82 33.20
C ASP A 706 7.03 37.65 34.13
N CYS A 707 6.93 36.52 34.82
CA CYS A 707 5.92 36.31 35.84
C CYS A 707 6.26 37.17 37.07
N ALA A 708 5.55 38.30 37.24
CA ALA A 708 5.68 39.08 38.46
C ALA A 708 5.34 38.22 39.67
N HIS A 709 6.17 38.28 40.72
CA HIS A 709 5.92 37.66 42.02
C HIS A 709 4.58 38.13 42.59
N VAL A 710 3.63 37.26 42.77
CA VAL A 710 2.48 37.52 43.64
C VAL A 710 3.01 37.50 45.05
N ASP A 711 2.92 38.64 45.71
CA ASP A 711 3.42 38.94 47.06
C ASP A 711 3.05 37.86 48.08
N LYS A 712 4.06 37.31 48.77
CA LYS A 712 3.91 36.86 50.16
C LYS A 712 4.23 38.04 51.08
N PRO A 713 3.48 38.23 52.19
CA PRO A 713 3.68 39.36 53.06
C PRO A 713 5.05 39.33 53.77
N ASP A 714 5.58 40.54 53.92
CA ASP A 714 6.85 40.93 54.51
C ASP A 714 7.32 40.13 55.73
N THR A 715 8.58 39.70 55.65
CA THR A 715 9.47 39.76 56.82
C THR A 715 10.83 40.31 56.36
N THR A 716 11.14 41.45 56.93
CA THR A 716 12.34 42.26 56.78
C THR A 716 13.62 41.49 57.06
N SER A 717 14.62 41.66 56.22
CA SER A 717 15.99 42.02 56.64
C SER A 717 16.92 42.30 55.44
N ASP A 718 17.65 43.38 55.66
CA ASP A 718 18.70 43.97 54.80
C ASP A 718 19.72 42.98 54.22
N GLN A 719 20.16 43.17 52.97
CA GLN A 719 21.50 43.64 52.62
C GLN A 719 21.95 43.41 51.17
N LYS A 720 22.45 44.50 50.62
CA LYS A 720 23.53 44.65 49.60
C LYS A 720 23.33 44.19 48.15
N GLU A 721 23.29 45.24 47.30
CA GLU A 721 23.77 45.24 45.92
C GLU A 721 25.09 44.52 45.78
N ASP A 722 25.18 43.63 44.80
CA ASP A 722 26.43 43.35 44.15
C ASP A 722 26.17 43.06 42.65
N GLY A 723 26.80 43.88 41.82
CA GLY A 723 26.71 43.81 40.37
C GLY A 723 27.36 42.55 39.84
N GLY A 724 26.56 41.59 39.38
CA GLY A 724 26.99 40.34 38.80
C GLY A 724 26.88 40.31 37.28
N SER A 725 28.00 40.53 36.59
CA SER A 725 28.17 40.29 35.17
C SER A 725 27.61 38.93 34.74
N HIS A 726 26.88 38.90 33.61
CA HIS A 726 26.48 37.68 32.93
C HIS A 726 27.71 36.79 32.65
N LYS A 727 28.02 35.85 33.54
CA LYS A 727 28.96 34.78 33.26
C LYS A 727 28.31 33.81 32.27
N VAL A 728 28.77 33.88 31.03
CA VAL A 728 28.46 32.86 30.01
C VAL A 728 28.95 31.52 30.56
N ASP A 729 28.08 30.55 30.71
CA ASP A 729 28.43 29.22 31.16
C ASP A 729 29.19 28.48 30.06
N TRP A 730 30.53 28.64 30.07
CA TRP A 730 31.43 28.01 29.14
C TRP A 730 31.39 26.48 29.19
N GLY A 731 30.97 25.89 30.32
CA GLY A 731 30.79 24.44 30.46
C GLY A 731 29.66 23.92 29.61
N LEU A 732 28.53 24.64 29.54
CA LEU A 732 27.40 24.28 28.69
C LEU A 732 27.73 24.41 27.19
N ILE A 733 28.43 25.51 26.81
CA ILE A 733 28.83 25.73 25.41
C ILE A 733 29.81 24.66 24.94
N ILE A 734 30.78 24.31 25.78
CA ILE A 734 31.77 23.25 25.47
C ILE A 734 31.10 21.88 25.37
N SER A 735 30.16 21.55 26.24
CA SER A 735 29.44 20.26 26.19
C SER A 735 28.56 20.14 24.95
N ILE A 736 27.89 21.23 24.56
CA ILE A 736 27.08 21.27 23.30
C ILE A 736 28.01 21.12 22.08
N ALA A 737 29.10 21.83 22.05
CA ALA A 737 30.08 21.75 20.95
C ALA A 737 30.73 20.35 20.83
N LEU A 738 31.08 19.73 21.94
CA LEU A 738 31.60 18.35 21.96
C LEU A 738 30.57 17.33 21.55
N GLY A 739 29.33 17.46 22.03
CA GLY A 739 28.23 16.59 21.62
C GLY A 739 27.92 16.68 20.12
N PHE A 740 27.95 17.90 19.55
CA PHE A 740 27.79 18.13 18.12
C PHE A 740 28.95 17.52 17.31
N ILE A 741 30.19 17.72 17.75
CA ILE A 741 31.40 17.18 17.07
C ILE A 741 31.37 15.65 17.08
N ILE A 742 31.08 15.03 18.23
CA ILE A 742 31.05 13.57 18.35
C ILE A 742 29.88 12.99 17.52
N GLY A 743 28.72 13.61 17.57
CA GLY A 743 27.55 13.18 16.78
C GLY A 743 27.79 13.35 15.29
N PHE A 744 28.29 14.48 14.85
CA PHE A 744 28.65 14.76 13.45
C PHE A 744 29.66 13.78 12.89
N TRP A 745 30.79 13.59 13.60
CA TRP A 745 31.83 12.67 13.18
C TRP A 745 31.38 11.20 13.26
N GLY A 746 30.55 10.84 14.22
CA GLY A 746 29.94 9.51 14.30
C GLY A 746 29.11 9.17 13.03
N ILE A 747 28.34 10.12 12.55
CA ILE A 747 27.58 9.94 11.30
C ILE A 747 28.50 9.95 10.07
N VAL A 748 29.42 10.90 9.99
CA VAL A 748 30.33 11.06 8.83
C VAL A 748 31.26 9.84 8.68
N VAL A 749 31.86 9.37 9.78
CA VAL A 749 32.71 8.19 9.77
C VAL A 749 31.94 6.93 9.42
N SER A 750 30.71 6.76 9.95
CA SER A 750 29.82 5.64 9.60
C SER A 750 29.47 5.66 8.11
N LEU A 751 29.19 6.83 7.54
CA LEU A 751 28.93 7.01 6.10
C LEU A 751 30.19 6.80 5.23
N MET A 752 31.38 7.11 5.74
CA MET A 752 32.63 6.87 5.03
C MET A 752 33.03 5.39 5.02
N LEU A 753 32.85 4.69 6.14
CA LEU A 753 33.31 3.32 6.32
C LEU A 753 32.28 2.29 5.78
N ASN A 754 30.98 2.60 5.80
CA ASN A 754 29.95 1.66 5.39
C ASN A 754 29.24 2.11 4.09
N ARG A 755 29.59 1.45 2.99
CA ARG A 755 29.05 1.73 1.65
C ARG A 755 27.53 1.57 1.57
N SER A 756 26.96 0.63 2.32
CA SER A 756 25.50 0.36 2.35
C SER A 756 24.75 1.51 3.03
N TRP A 757 25.26 2.00 4.15
CA TRP A 757 24.69 3.15 4.88
C TRP A 757 24.74 4.43 4.05
N ARG A 758 25.83 4.66 3.34
CA ARG A 758 25.99 5.80 2.44
C ARG A 758 24.93 5.82 1.31
N ILE A 759 24.71 4.68 0.67
CA ILE A 759 23.71 4.57 -0.41
C ILE A 759 22.30 4.81 0.13
N THR A 760 21.98 4.26 1.29
CA THR A 760 20.67 4.43 1.94
C THR A 760 20.43 5.88 2.35
N TYR A 761 21.42 6.55 2.93
CA TYR A 761 21.34 7.94 3.36
C TYR A 761 21.12 8.89 2.17
N PHE A 762 21.91 8.77 1.10
CA PHE A 762 21.74 9.62 -0.08
C PHE A 762 20.44 9.31 -0.85
N ARG A 763 19.92 8.09 -0.76
CA ARG A 763 18.60 7.72 -1.31
C ARG A 763 17.47 8.37 -0.52
N LEU A 764 17.59 8.43 0.80
CA LEU A 764 16.65 9.13 1.70
C LEU A 764 16.68 10.65 1.48
N LEU A 765 17.87 11.24 1.37
CA LEU A 765 18.07 12.66 1.08
C LEU A 765 17.48 13.05 -0.28
N ARG A 766 17.65 12.24 -1.33
CA ARG A 766 17.02 12.47 -2.63
C ARG A 766 15.50 12.38 -2.60
N LYS A 767 14.92 11.58 -1.70
CA LYS A 767 13.47 11.56 -1.49
C LYS A 767 12.98 12.82 -0.76
N LEU A 768 13.77 13.38 0.15
CA LEU A 768 13.45 14.59 0.89
C LEU A 768 13.62 15.89 0.07
N ILE A 769 14.54 15.91 -0.90
CA ILE A 769 14.82 17.09 -1.75
C ILE A 769 13.89 17.14 -2.98
N LYS A 770 13.10 16.09 -3.25
CA LYS A 770 12.09 16.02 -4.33
C LYS A 770 10.67 16.31 -3.84
N VAL A 771 10.52 17.04 -2.74
CA VAL A 771 9.25 17.65 -2.30
C VAL A 771 9.21 19.11 -2.76
#